data_1219d8e62438d84648457e3be8c096f2
#
_entry.id   1219d8e62438d84648457e3be8c096f2
#
_cell.length_a   1.000
_cell.length_b   1.000
_cell.length_c   1.000
_cell.angle_alpha   90.00
_cell.angle_beta   90.00
_cell.angle_gamma   90.00
#
_symmetry.space_group_name_H-M   'P 1'
#
loop_
_entity.id
_entity.type
_entity.pdbx_description
1 polymer ?
#
loop_
_entity_poly.entity_id
_entity_poly.type
_entity_poly.pdbx_seq_one_letter_code
_entity_poly.pdbx_strand_id
1 'polypeptide(L)'
;MSTEEKSLNFIEQIIEDSLASGFPQDKLRFRFPPEPNGYLHIGHAKSICLNFGLGLRYNAPVNLRFDDTNPAKEEQEYVDAIKEDLQWLGFNWAEERYASDYFQQLYDWAVVMIKNGKAYIDSQSSSAMAIQKGTPTQPGVDGPFRNRSVAENLTLFEGMKNGDFEEGTHVLRAKIDMSSKNMLMRDPLMYRVLHRHHHRTGNDWKIYPMYDFAHGQSDYIEQISHSICTLEFVMHRELYNWFLDQIYDTTKVRPNQYEFARLNLNYTVMSKRKLLQLVQDKVVNGWDDPRMPTISGLRRRGYTAKSIRNFCETIGVAKRENVIDVSLLDFCLREDLNKTAPRVMAVLDPVKLVITNYPEGKEEWLEAENNQEDESAGFRKVPFSRELYIEREDFLEVAPAKFFRLSIGNEVRLKNGYIIKAESVTKDLEGNITQIEASYDTDSLSGSGTEASKRKVAGTLHWVSVSHAIEAEVRLYDRLFIDEAPDAHKEKNFLDFMNKTSLEIVNGFVEPSLINVKVNDKFQFQRLGYFTVDKESSTSKLVFNKTVGLKDAWEEKGKKEENLLMNMLKEINKYVKEKDENTAKNTLIPIIENIKSIDNYSLVINTIVKNIKNDNNALLFANLILKHSDKVIAKDIEIDHLTKLYSMSLKSQLASVRILAINNLKNDSENFSNFQTQLAELKNSEKNSNVLE
;
A
#
# COMPACT_ATOMS: atom_id res chain seq x y z
N MET A 1 -27.38 -17.82 -18.49
CA MET A 1 -26.17 -17.01 -18.52
C MET A 1 -25.04 -17.92 -18.93
N SER A 2 -24.48 -17.73 -20.11
CA SER A 2 -23.32 -18.48 -20.57
C SER A 2 -22.17 -18.18 -19.61
N THR A 3 -21.68 -19.16 -18.91
CA THR A 3 -20.39 -19.08 -18.19
C THR A 3 -19.32 -18.87 -19.28
N GLU A 4 -18.89 -17.62 -19.48
CA GLU A 4 -17.65 -17.39 -20.22
C GLU A 4 -16.55 -18.15 -19.49
N GLU A 5 -16.00 -19.16 -20.13
CA GLU A 5 -14.83 -19.87 -19.61
C GLU A 5 -13.71 -18.85 -19.47
N LYS A 6 -13.35 -18.55 -18.25
CA LYS A 6 -12.24 -17.65 -17.93
C LYS A 6 -10.98 -18.18 -18.60
N SER A 7 -10.32 -17.39 -19.42
CA SER A 7 -9.07 -17.77 -20.07
C SER A 7 -8.02 -18.18 -19.04
N LEU A 8 -7.30 -19.28 -19.31
CA LEU A 8 -6.24 -19.76 -18.45
C LEU A 8 -5.10 -18.73 -18.35
N ASN A 9 -4.60 -18.53 -17.15
CA ASN A 9 -3.32 -17.83 -17.00
C ASN A 9 -2.17 -18.75 -17.43
N PHE A 10 -0.96 -18.20 -17.59
CA PHE A 10 0.15 -18.96 -18.13
C PHE A 10 0.65 -20.11 -17.22
N ILE A 11 0.45 -20.03 -15.90
CA ILE A 11 0.77 -21.12 -14.97
C ILE A 11 -0.26 -22.24 -15.13
N GLU A 12 -1.54 -21.90 -15.21
CA GLU A 12 -2.60 -22.86 -15.49
C GLU A 12 -2.36 -23.55 -16.84
N GLN A 13 -1.94 -22.81 -17.88
CA GLN A 13 -1.61 -23.39 -19.18
C GLN A 13 -0.43 -24.39 -19.08
N ILE A 14 0.61 -24.08 -18.29
CA ILE A 14 1.74 -25.01 -18.06
C ILE A 14 1.26 -26.30 -17.38
N ILE A 15 0.32 -26.22 -16.43
CA ILE A 15 -0.24 -27.39 -15.74
C ILE A 15 -1.07 -28.20 -16.73
N GLU A 16 -1.93 -27.58 -17.51
CA GLU A 16 -2.73 -28.27 -18.55
C GLU A 16 -1.84 -28.96 -19.59
N ASP A 17 -0.78 -28.28 -20.06
CA ASP A 17 0.18 -28.86 -21.00
C ASP A 17 0.91 -30.07 -20.38
N SER A 18 1.23 -30.02 -19.09
CA SER A 18 1.84 -31.13 -18.35
C SER A 18 0.89 -32.33 -18.27
N LEU A 19 -0.38 -32.10 -17.92
CA LEU A 19 -1.41 -33.13 -17.86
C LEU A 19 -1.67 -33.74 -19.24
N ALA A 20 -1.79 -32.93 -20.27
CA ALA A 20 -1.97 -33.36 -21.67
C ALA A 20 -0.76 -34.20 -22.16
N SER A 21 0.42 -33.92 -21.64
CA SER A 21 1.67 -34.67 -21.94
C SER A 21 1.80 -35.97 -21.13
N GLY A 22 0.78 -36.32 -20.31
CA GLY A 22 0.73 -37.57 -19.56
C GLY A 22 1.24 -37.47 -18.11
N PHE A 23 1.45 -36.27 -17.57
CA PHE A 23 1.73 -36.15 -16.14
C PHE A 23 0.51 -36.58 -15.32
N PRO A 24 0.66 -37.47 -14.32
CA PRO A 24 -0.48 -38.00 -13.58
C PRO A 24 -1.12 -36.91 -12.70
N GLN A 25 -2.45 -36.77 -12.80
CA GLN A 25 -3.24 -35.80 -12.01
C GLN A 25 -3.04 -35.97 -10.50
N ASP A 26 -2.96 -37.21 -10.01
CA ASP A 26 -2.77 -37.56 -8.59
C ASP A 26 -1.36 -37.20 -8.07
N LYS A 27 -0.43 -36.86 -8.96
CA LYS A 27 0.92 -36.37 -8.63
C LYS A 27 1.04 -34.85 -8.64
N LEU A 28 -0.02 -34.11 -8.98
CA LEU A 28 -0.01 -32.69 -8.82
C LEU A 28 0.08 -32.33 -7.34
N ARG A 29 1.06 -31.51 -6.99
CA ARG A 29 1.25 -30.98 -5.63
C ARG A 29 1.92 -29.62 -5.69
N PHE A 30 1.41 -28.69 -4.91
CA PHE A 30 1.93 -27.33 -4.79
C PHE A 30 2.39 -27.05 -3.35
N ARG A 31 3.02 -25.92 -3.15
CA ARG A 31 3.39 -25.46 -1.79
C ARG A 31 3.42 -23.96 -1.68
N PHE A 32 3.21 -23.44 -0.49
CA PHE A 32 3.54 -22.08 -0.09
C PHE A 32 4.68 -22.16 0.95
N PRO A 33 5.91 -21.67 0.62
CA PRO A 33 7.09 -21.85 1.45
C PRO A 33 7.57 -20.55 2.11
N PRO A 34 6.84 -19.98 3.08
CA PRO A 34 7.28 -18.74 3.73
C PRO A 34 8.49 -18.96 4.62
N GLU A 35 9.43 -18.02 4.63
CA GLU A 35 10.46 -17.89 5.65
C GLU A 35 9.84 -17.24 6.90
N PRO A 36 9.92 -17.87 8.13
CA PRO A 36 9.26 -17.34 9.33
C PRO A 36 10.08 -16.22 9.98
N ASN A 37 10.34 -15.14 9.25
CA ASN A 37 11.18 -14.00 9.63
C ASN A 37 10.45 -12.65 9.61
N GLY A 38 9.12 -12.66 9.72
CA GLY A 38 8.25 -11.49 9.76
C GLY A 38 6.82 -11.81 9.35
N TYR A 39 5.94 -10.87 9.55
CA TYR A 39 4.54 -10.97 9.16
C TYR A 39 4.38 -10.97 7.64
N LEU A 40 3.35 -11.67 7.15
CA LEU A 40 2.99 -11.65 5.73
C LEU A 40 2.39 -10.30 5.35
N HIS A 41 2.69 -9.85 4.14
CA HIS A 41 2.11 -8.64 3.56
C HIS A 41 1.30 -8.96 2.30
N ILE A 42 0.59 -7.98 1.75
CA ILE A 42 -0.28 -8.14 0.57
C ILE A 42 0.44 -8.79 -0.63
N GLY A 43 1.75 -8.59 -0.78
CA GLY A 43 2.55 -9.27 -1.80
C GLY A 43 2.55 -10.79 -1.66
N HIS A 44 2.59 -11.30 -0.41
CA HIS A 44 2.48 -12.73 -0.13
C HIS A 44 1.06 -13.26 -0.41
N ALA A 45 0.01 -12.44 -0.18
CA ALA A 45 -1.36 -12.84 -0.48
C ALA A 45 -1.53 -13.25 -1.95
N LYS A 46 -0.86 -12.57 -2.90
CA LYS A 46 -0.85 -12.97 -4.32
C LYS A 46 -0.30 -14.37 -4.52
N SER A 47 0.83 -14.73 -3.90
CA SER A 47 1.43 -16.06 -3.98
C SER A 47 0.55 -17.13 -3.30
N ILE A 48 -0.04 -16.79 -2.15
CA ILE A 48 -0.97 -17.66 -1.43
C ILE A 48 -2.19 -17.95 -2.30
N CYS A 49 -2.87 -16.93 -2.79
CA CYS A 49 -4.05 -17.07 -3.64
C CYS A 49 -3.75 -17.87 -4.92
N LEU A 50 -2.56 -17.71 -5.51
CA LEU A 50 -2.14 -18.48 -6.68
C LEU A 50 -1.97 -19.96 -6.32
N ASN A 51 -1.11 -20.30 -5.36
CA ASN A 51 -0.81 -21.70 -5.02
C ASN A 51 -2.05 -22.45 -4.51
N PHE A 52 -2.78 -21.87 -3.55
CA PHE A 52 -3.99 -22.49 -3.01
C PHE A 52 -5.16 -22.48 -4.02
N GLY A 53 -5.26 -21.45 -4.85
CA GLY A 53 -6.22 -21.39 -5.95
C GLY A 53 -6.01 -22.49 -6.97
N LEU A 54 -4.76 -22.79 -7.34
CA LEU A 54 -4.41 -23.93 -8.19
C LEU A 54 -4.74 -25.26 -7.49
N GLY A 55 -4.44 -25.39 -6.21
CA GLY A 55 -4.81 -26.56 -5.42
C GLY A 55 -6.31 -26.85 -5.46
N LEU A 56 -7.14 -25.80 -5.26
CA LEU A 56 -8.59 -25.91 -5.35
C LEU A 56 -9.06 -26.24 -6.76
N ARG A 57 -8.52 -25.59 -7.79
CA ARG A 57 -8.91 -25.79 -9.19
C ARG A 57 -8.62 -27.20 -9.69
N TYR A 58 -7.44 -27.72 -9.35
CA TYR A 58 -6.98 -29.03 -9.83
C TYR A 58 -7.23 -30.16 -8.82
N ASN A 59 -7.92 -29.89 -7.71
CA ASN A 59 -8.11 -30.83 -6.60
C ASN A 59 -6.78 -31.46 -6.16
N ALA A 60 -5.74 -30.65 -6.04
CA ALA A 60 -4.38 -31.05 -5.70
C ALA A 60 -3.98 -30.53 -4.33
N PRO A 61 -3.21 -31.29 -3.52
CA PRO A 61 -2.75 -30.85 -2.22
C PRO A 61 -1.77 -29.67 -2.33
N VAL A 62 -1.87 -28.76 -1.35
CA VAL A 62 -0.93 -27.65 -1.18
C VAL A 62 -0.31 -27.74 0.20
N ASN A 63 1.01 -27.85 0.27
CA ASN A 63 1.74 -27.88 1.52
C ASN A 63 2.04 -26.44 2.02
N LEU A 64 2.01 -26.26 3.34
CA LEU A 64 2.66 -25.12 4.00
C LEU A 64 4.02 -25.60 4.50
N ARG A 65 5.11 -25.09 3.92
CA ARG A 65 6.46 -25.39 4.37
C ARG A 65 7.16 -24.14 4.86
N PHE A 66 7.53 -24.11 6.11
CA PHE A 66 8.38 -23.05 6.65
C PHE A 66 9.83 -23.29 6.23
N ASP A 67 10.40 -22.34 5.48
CA ASP A 67 11.81 -22.36 5.07
C ASP A 67 12.68 -21.81 6.22
N ASP A 68 12.76 -22.59 7.30
CA ASP A 68 13.44 -22.28 8.54
C ASP A 68 14.92 -22.71 8.54
N THR A 69 15.70 -22.20 7.59
CA THR A 69 17.13 -22.49 7.45
C THR A 69 18.06 -21.45 8.07
N ASN A 70 17.50 -20.39 8.66
CA ASN A 70 18.27 -19.27 9.21
C ASN A 70 17.87 -18.91 10.65
N PRO A 71 18.41 -19.60 11.66
CA PRO A 71 18.03 -19.44 13.06
C PRO A 71 18.22 -18.04 13.64
N ALA A 72 18.96 -17.17 12.96
CA ALA A 72 19.21 -15.81 13.43
C ALA A 72 18.01 -14.84 13.28
N LYS A 73 16.95 -15.24 12.55
CA LYS A 73 15.84 -14.36 12.18
C LYS A 73 14.46 -14.97 12.36
N GLU A 74 14.39 -16.26 12.71
CA GLU A 74 13.18 -17.05 12.72
C GLU A 74 12.63 -17.17 14.14
N GLU A 75 11.34 -16.86 14.29
CA GLU A 75 10.67 -16.84 15.59
C GLU A 75 9.29 -17.52 15.49
N GLN A 76 8.88 -18.16 16.59
CA GLN A 76 7.59 -18.85 16.69
C GLN A 76 6.40 -17.91 16.44
N GLU A 77 6.52 -16.64 16.88
CA GLU A 77 5.49 -15.62 16.63
C GLU A 77 5.16 -15.49 15.14
N TYR A 78 6.18 -15.52 14.28
CA TYR A 78 5.96 -15.40 12.83
C TYR A 78 5.33 -16.66 12.24
N VAL A 79 5.67 -17.84 12.74
CA VAL A 79 5.03 -19.10 12.36
C VAL A 79 3.53 -19.05 12.65
N ASP A 80 3.16 -18.62 13.86
CA ASP A 80 1.76 -18.54 14.30
C ASP A 80 0.99 -17.49 13.50
N ALA A 81 1.57 -16.31 13.28
CA ALA A 81 0.98 -15.24 12.48
C ALA A 81 0.73 -15.67 11.01
N ILE A 82 1.68 -16.40 10.41
CA ILE A 82 1.55 -16.93 9.04
C ILE A 82 0.39 -17.91 8.94
N LYS A 83 0.25 -18.83 9.91
CA LYS A 83 -0.87 -19.77 9.96
C LYS A 83 -2.21 -19.07 10.11
N GLU A 84 -2.29 -18.10 11.03
CA GLU A 84 -3.49 -17.30 11.23
C GLU A 84 -3.90 -16.55 9.95
N ASP A 85 -2.95 -15.95 9.24
CA ASP A 85 -3.20 -15.22 8.01
C ASP A 85 -3.71 -16.13 6.89
N LEU A 86 -3.16 -17.34 6.72
CA LEU A 86 -3.65 -18.31 5.74
C LEU A 86 -5.08 -18.77 6.05
N GLN A 87 -5.35 -19.12 7.32
CA GLN A 87 -6.68 -19.54 7.77
C GLN A 87 -7.69 -18.40 7.60
N TRP A 88 -7.31 -17.18 7.94
CA TRP A 88 -8.17 -16.03 7.75
C TRP A 88 -8.47 -15.76 6.26
N LEU A 89 -7.50 -15.97 5.37
CA LEU A 89 -7.72 -15.91 3.91
C LEU A 89 -8.64 -17.05 3.42
N GLY A 90 -8.99 -18.00 4.26
CA GLY A 90 -9.90 -19.12 3.95
C GLY A 90 -9.20 -20.31 3.30
N PHE A 91 -7.89 -20.44 3.47
CA PHE A 91 -7.10 -21.54 2.95
C PHE A 91 -6.69 -22.53 4.05
N ASN A 92 -6.70 -23.82 3.71
CA ASN A 92 -6.18 -24.90 4.52
C ASN A 92 -5.08 -25.62 3.73
N TRP A 93 -4.02 -26.01 4.42
CA TRP A 93 -2.92 -26.76 3.82
C TRP A 93 -3.07 -28.27 4.06
N ALA A 94 -2.50 -29.04 3.14
CA ALA A 94 -2.54 -30.51 3.23
C ALA A 94 -1.58 -31.03 4.29
N GLU A 95 -0.36 -30.52 4.28
CA GLU A 95 0.69 -30.89 5.23
C GLU A 95 1.44 -29.64 5.69
N GLU A 96 1.77 -29.61 6.99
CA GLU A 96 2.68 -28.62 7.57
C GLU A 96 4.07 -29.22 7.64
N ARG A 97 5.03 -28.54 7.02
CA ARG A 97 6.40 -28.99 6.90
C ARG A 97 7.37 -27.88 7.25
N TYR A 98 8.59 -28.26 7.60
CA TYR A 98 9.68 -27.35 7.91
C TYR A 98 10.94 -27.80 7.18
N ALA A 99 11.75 -26.87 6.68
CA ALA A 99 13.05 -27.22 6.09
C ALA A 99 13.96 -27.91 7.11
N SER A 100 13.83 -27.56 8.38
CA SER A 100 14.54 -28.20 9.50
C SER A 100 14.19 -29.68 9.71
N ASP A 101 13.03 -30.15 9.26
CA ASP A 101 12.68 -31.59 9.27
C ASP A 101 13.62 -32.42 8.38
N TYR A 102 14.27 -31.76 7.41
CA TYR A 102 15.09 -32.40 6.38
C TYR A 102 16.59 -32.18 6.59
N PHE A 103 17.05 -31.54 7.65
CA PHE A 103 18.45 -31.19 7.89
C PHE A 103 19.37 -32.42 7.81
N GLN A 104 18.97 -33.57 8.36
CA GLN A 104 19.78 -34.79 8.25
C GLN A 104 19.85 -35.30 6.81
N GLN A 105 18.73 -35.35 6.08
CA GLN A 105 18.74 -35.78 4.70
C GLN A 105 19.54 -34.83 3.79
N LEU A 106 19.43 -33.52 4.02
CA LEU A 106 20.22 -32.51 3.29
C LEU A 106 21.71 -32.69 3.57
N TYR A 107 22.09 -32.96 4.84
CA TYR A 107 23.45 -33.27 5.21
C TYR A 107 23.98 -34.53 4.49
N ASP A 108 23.20 -35.62 4.48
CA ASP A 108 23.57 -36.87 3.83
C ASP A 108 23.78 -36.68 2.32
N TRP A 109 22.93 -35.91 1.67
CA TRP A 109 23.12 -35.56 0.25
C TRP A 109 24.37 -34.69 0.02
N ALA A 110 24.66 -33.74 0.91
CA ALA A 110 25.89 -32.96 0.84
C ALA A 110 27.13 -33.87 0.96
N VAL A 111 27.11 -34.87 1.86
CA VAL A 111 28.18 -35.89 1.97
C VAL A 111 28.32 -36.69 0.67
N VAL A 112 27.22 -37.09 0.03
CA VAL A 112 27.24 -37.77 -1.27
C VAL A 112 27.86 -36.87 -2.34
N MET A 113 27.52 -35.60 -2.37
CA MET A 113 28.11 -34.63 -3.32
C MET A 113 29.61 -34.44 -3.11
N ILE A 114 30.08 -34.41 -1.85
CA ILE A 114 31.52 -34.36 -1.54
C ILE A 114 32.20 -35.64 -2.09
N LYS A 115 31.65 -36.83 -1.80
CA LYS A 115 32.18 -38.12 -2.28
C LYS A 115 32.28 -38.17 -3.80
N ASN A 116 31.33 -37.55 -4.50
CA ASN A 116 31.31 -37.49 -5.97
C ASN A 116 32.16 -36.34 -6.54
N GLY A 117 32.89 -35.60 -5.71
CA GLY A 117 33.72 -34.45 -6.15
C GLY A 117 32.90 -33.27 -6.64
N LYS A 118 31.62 -33.16 -6.24
CA LYS A 118 30.70 -32.08 -6.63
C LYS A 118 30.58 -30.98 -5.55
N ALA A 119 31.26 -31.11 -4.42
CA ALA A 119 31.32 -30.11 -3.36
C ALA A 119 32.68 -30.14 -2.66
N TYR A 120 33.10 -29.04 -2.10
CA TYR A 120 34.36 -28.90 -1.37
C TYR A 120 34.24 -27.87 -0.23
N ILE A 121 35.09 -28.00 0.78
CA ILE A 121 35.20 -27.03 1.87
C ILE A 121 36.14 -25.91 1.46
N ASP A 122 35.63 -24.68 1.53
CA ASP A 122 36.40 -23.46 1.34
C ASP A 122 36.68 -22.81 2.71
N SER A 123 37.94 -22.53 2.96
CA SER A 123 38.40 -21.93 4.24
C SER A 123 38.87 -20.48 4.05
N GLN A 124 38.41 -19.82 2.98
CA GLN A 124 38.72 -18.42 2.71
C GLN A 124 37.74 -17.50 3.44
N SER A 125 38.15 -16.25 3.61
CA SER A 125 37.22 -15.19 4.05
C SER A 125 36.15 -14.89 3.00
N SER A 126 35.00 -14.39 3.44
CA SER A 126 33.92 -13.98 2.54
C SER A 126 34.36 -12.94 1.49
N SER A 127 35.27 -12.03 1.85
CA SER A 127 35.84 -11.03 0.93
C SER A 127 36.71 -11.67 -0.15
N ALA A 128 37.54 -12.65 0.20
CA ALA A 128 38.38 -13.38 -0.78
C ALA A 128 37.51 -14.18 -1.74
N MET A 129 36.49 -14.89 -1.24
CA MET A 129 35.53 -15.61 -2.08
C MET A 129 34.75 -14.67 -3.02
N ALA A 130 34.36 -13.48 -2.55
CA ALA A 130 33.67 -12.49 -3.38
C ALA A 130 34.58 -12.00 -4.54
N ILE A 131 35.84 -11.73 -4.26
CA ILE A 131 36.82 -11.34 -5.31
C ILE A 131 36.99 -12.46 -6.33
N GLN A 132 37.16 -13.70 -5.89
CA GLN A 132 37.31 -14.87 -6.78
C GLN A 132 36.08 -15.11 -7.65
N LYS A 133 34.89 -14.83 -7.14
CA LYS A 133 33.63 -15.00 -7.88
C LYS A 133 33.58 -14.11 -9.12
N GLY A 134 34.38 -13.03 -9.17
CA GLY A 134 34.40 -12.09 -10.27
C GLY A 134 33.17 -11.19 -10.34
N THR A 135 32.89 -10.71 -11.54
CA THR A 135 31.74 -9.81 -11.79
C THR A 135 30.85 -10.38 -12.91
N PRO A 136 29.67 -9.80 -13.18
CA PRO A 136 28.86 -10.23 -14.32
C PRO A 136 29.59 -10.20 -15.67
N THR A 137 30.60 -9.32 -15.82
CA THR A 137 31.36 -9.13 -17.04
C THR A 137 32.75 -9.80 -17.02
N GLN A 138 33.20 -10.26 -15.83
CA GLN A 138 34.49 -10.93 -15.67
C GLN A 138 34.27 -12.31 -15.06
N PRO A 139 34.80 -13.39 -15.64
CA PRO A 139 34.70 -14.73 -15.08
C PRO A 139 35.37 -14.79 -13.71
N GLY A 140 34.91 -15.72 -12.88
CA GLY A 140 35.58 -16.06 -11.63
C GLY A 140 36.83 -16.90 -11.88
N VAL A 141 37.60 -17.11 -10.84
CA VAL A 141 38.80 -17.94 -10.83
C VAL A 141 38.71 -19.04 -9.80
N ASP A 142 39.38 -20.16 -10.02
CA ASP A 142 39.42 -21.27 -9.08
C ASP A 142 40.08 -20.86 -7.76
N GLY A 143 39.47 -21.20 -6.63
CA GLY A 143 40.05 -20.96 -5.32
C GLY A 143 41.09 -21.99 -4.92
N PRO A 144 41.94 -21.66 -3.92
CA PRO A 144 43.03 -22.55 -3.48
C PRO A 144 42.52 -23.87 -2.90
N PHE A 145 41.29 -23.92 -2.41
CA PHE A 145 40.71 -25.10 -1.78
C PHE A 145 39.80 -25.93 -2.69
N ARG A 146 39.57 -25.47 -3.93
CA ARG A 146 38.65 -26.10 -4.87
C ARG A 146 39.03 -27.54 -5.24
N ASN A 147 40.32 -27.86 -5.18
CA ASN A 147 40.85 -29.18 -5.51
C ASN A 147 41.33 -29.96 -4.26
N ARG A 148 40.86 -29.61 -3.07
CA ARG A 148 41.06 -30.35 -1.83
C ARG A 148 40.55 -31.79 -1.98
N SER A 149 41.24 -32.75 -1.38
CA SER A 149 40.90 -34.18 -1.49
C SER A 149 39.52 -34.47 -0.89
N VAL A 150 38.85 -35.48 -1.43
CA VAL A 150 37.54 -35.93 -0.90
C VAL A 150 37.62 -36.30 0.60
N ALA A 151 38.70 -36.99 1.01
CA ALA A 151 38.89 -37.41 2.41
C ALA A 151 39.01 -36.19 3.34
N GLU A 152 39.81 -35.20 2.94
CA GLU A 152 39.98 -33.96 3.72
C GLU A 152 38.68 -33.15 3.80
N ASN A 153 37.92 -33.02 2.68
CA ASN A 153 36.64 -32.37 2.66
C ASN A 153 35.61 -33.03 3.57
N LEU A 154 35.58 -34.37 3.63
CA LEU A 154 34.67 -35.10 4.51
C LEU A 154 35.03 -34.87 5.99
N THR A 155 36.33 -34.94 6.35
CA THR A 155 36.77 -34.65 7.73
C THR A 155 36.43 -33.24 8.18
N LEU A 156 36.63 -32.24 7.29
CA LEU A 156 36.31 -30.85 7.61
C LEU A 156 34.80 -30.63 7.70
N PHE A 157 33.99 -31.28 6.82
CA PHE A 157 32.55 -31.13 6.87
C PHE A 157 31.93 -31.76 8.14
N GLU A 158 32.49 -32.90 8.57
CA GLU A 158 32.13 -33.51 9.86
C GLU A 158 32.53 -32.60 11.05
N GLY A 159 33.73 -32.02 11.05
CA GLY A 159 34.15 -31.03 12.05
C GLY A 159 33.26 -29.79 12.08
N MET A 160 32.84 -29.29 10.91
CA MET A 160 31.86 -28.21 10.84
C MET A 160 30.53 -28.59 11.53
N LYS A 161 30.00 -29.79 11.32
CA LYS A 161 28.79 -30.28 11.94
C LYS A 161 28.96 -30.42 13.47
N ASN A 162 30.11 -30.88 13.90
CA ASN A 162 30.43 -31.06 15.36
C ASN A 162 30.66 -29.72 16.07
N GLY A 163 30.84 -28.61 15.32
CA GLY A 163 31.09 -27.28 15.88
C GLY A 163 32.56 -27.02 16.22
N ASP A 164 33.48 -27.73 15.55
CA ASP A 164 34.96 -27.59 15.78
C ASP A 164 35.51 -26.28 15.18
N PHE A 165 34.70 -25.53 14.39
CA PHE A 165 35.13 -24.33 13.69
C PHE A 165 34.28 -23.11 14.04
N GLU A 166 34.92 -21.96 14.12
CA GLU A 166 34.26 -20.66 14.32
C GLU A 166 33.45 -20.21 13.09
N GLU A 167 32.42 -19.39 13.33
CA GLU A 167 31.60 -18.78 12.28
C GLU A 167 32.48 -18.04 11.26
N GLY A 168 32.21 -18.23 9.97
CA GLY A 168 32.90 -17.55 8.88
C GLY A 168 34.26 -18.12 8.48
N THR A 169 34.76 -19.19 9.15
CA THR A 169 36.06 -19.80 8.84
C THR A 169 35.99 -20.90 7.79
N HIS A 170 34.87 -21.62 7.72
CA HIS A 170 34.66 -22.73 6.80
C HIS A 170 33.24 -22.68 6.24
N VAL A 171 33.13 -22.95 4.94
CA VAL A 171 31.86 -23.11 4.23
C VAL A 171 31.93 -24.30 3.28
N LEU A 172 30.80 -24.98 3.07
CA LEU A 172 30.68 -25.96 1.97
C LEU A 172 30.24 -25.23 0.71
N ARG A 173 30.95 -25.44 -0.39
CA ARG A 173 30.59 -24.91 -1.72
C ARG A 173 30.33 -26.03 -2.72
N ALA A 174 29.34 -25.82 -3.59
CA ALA A 174 29.19 -26.68 -4.76
C ALA A 174 30.36 -26.42 -5.74
N LYS A 175 30.83 -27.49 -6.43
CA LYS A 175 31.88 -27.41 -7.45
C LYS A 175 31.23 -27.48 -8.84
N ILE A 176 31.00 -26.31 -9.46
CA ILE A 176 30.29 -26.20 -10.73
C ILE A 176 31.18 -25.57 -11.78
N ASP A 177 31.05 -24.27 -12.06
CA ASP A 177 31.76 -23.56 -13.09
C ASP A 177 32.05 -22.11 -12.71
N MET A 178 33.28 -21.79 -12.37
CA MET A 178 33.69 -20.42 -12.01
C MET A 178 33.66 -19.46 -13.19
N SER A 179 33.55 -19.95 -14.42
CA SER A 179 33.44 -19.12 -15.64
C SER A 179 32.00 -18.86 -16.09
N SER A 180 31.02 -19.46 -15.44
CA SER A 180 29.60 -19.32 -15.82
C SER A 180 29.16 -17.86 -15.93
N LYS A 181 28.33 -17.56 -16.95
CA LYS A 181 27.67 -16.25 -17.08
C LYS A 181 26.68 -15.99 -15.96
N ASN A 182 26.04 -17.05 -15.47
CA ASN A 182 25.21 -16.99 -14.29
C ASN A 182 26.07 -17.03 -13.03
N MET A 183 26.16 -15.91 -12.32
CA MET A 183 27.00 -15.80 -11.12
C MET A 183 26.58 -16.76 -10.00
N LEU A 184 25.32 -17.23 -9.98
CA LEU A 184 24.84 -18.22 -9.01
C LEU A 184 25.46 -19.60 -9.25
N MET A 185 25.93 -19.91 -10.47
CA MET A 185 26.59 -21.16 -10.84
C MET A 185 28.09 -21.15 -10.52
N ARG A 186 28.65 -20.01 -10.06
CA ARG A 186 30.09 -19.88 -9.74
C ARG A 186 30.33 -20.37 -8.31
N ASP A 187 30.42 -21.68 -8.15
CA ASP A 187 30.63 -22.41 -6.89
C ASP A 187 29.87 -21.80 -5.69
N PRO A 188 28.53 -21.91 -5.69
CA PRO A 188 27.70 -21.31 -4.63
C PRO A 188 27.88 -21.98 -3.28
N LEU A 189 27.57 -21.24 -2.23
CA LEU A 189 27.54 -21.75 -0.84
C LEU A 189 26.41 -22.77 -0.69
N MET A 190 26.70 -23.90 -0.06
CA MET A 190 25.72 -24.94 0.32
C MET A 190 25.46 -24.93 1.84
N TYR A 191 26.52 -24.85 2.67
CA TYR A 191 26.46 -24.81 4.13
C TYR A 191 27.37 -23.73 4.69
N ARG A 192 26.97 -23.20 5.83
CA ARG A 192 27.74 -22.28 6.67
C ARG A 192 27.77 -22.75 8.11
N VAL A 193 28.84 -22.43 8.84
CA VAL A 193 28.91 -22.58 10.29
C VAL A 193 28.13 -21.43 10.93
N LEU A 194 27.23 -21.75 11.86
CA LEU A 194 26.45 -20.76 12.61
C LEU A 194 26.09 -21.31 14.01
N HIS A 195 26.63 -20.71 15.05
CA HIS A 195 26.41 -21.10 16.45
C HIS A 195 25.20 -20.37 17.03
N ARG A 196 24.00 -20.74 16.62
CA ARG A 196 22.74 -20.10 17.02
C ARG A 196 21.72 -21.14 17.43
N HIS A 197 20.89 -20.76 18.41
CA HIS A 197 19.71 -21.56 18.76
C HIS A 197 18.68 -21.51 17.65
N HIS A 198 18.22 -22.67 17.22
CA HIS A 198 17.15 -22.79 16.23
C HIS A 198 15.83 -23.07 16.95
N HIS A 199 14.74 -22.39 16.54
CA HIS A 199 13.45 -22.45 17.22
C HIS A 199 12.84 -23.86 17.34
N ARG A 200 13.24 -24.81 16.46
CA ARG A 200 12.76 -26.21 16.48
C ARG A 200 13.85 -27.22 16.88
N THR A 201 15.03 -27.11 16.31
CA THR A 201 16.10 -28.08 16.54
C THR A 201 17.05 -27.71 17.69
N GLY A 202 16.78 -26.57 18.36
CA GLY A 202 17.60 -26.17 19.50
C GLY A 202 19.06 -25.91 19.12
N ASN A 203 19.97 -26.58 19.77
CA ASN A 203 21.43 -26.48 19.58
C ASN A 203 22.02 -27.72 18.89
N ASP A 204 21.23 -28.59 18.30
CA ASP A 204 21.68 -29.85 17.72
C ASP A 204 22.52 -29.64 16.45
N TRP A 205 22.25 -28.58 15.72
CA TRP A 205 22.98 -28.22 14.51
C TRP A 205 23.92 -27.04 14.74
N LYS A 206 25.12 -27.12 14.16
CA LYS A 206 26.15 -26.07 14.14
C LYS A 206 26.43 -25.59 12.73
N ILE A 207 25.85 -26.25 11.74
CA ILE A 207 25.87 -25.87 10.33
C ILE A 207 24.45 -25.78 9.80
N TYR A 208 24.22 -24.83 8.93
CA TYR A 208 22.91 -24.60 8.32
C TYR A 208 23.00 -24.54 6.81
N PRO A 209 22.09 -25.20 6.10
CA PRO A 209 22.08 -25.15 4.64
C PRO A 209 21.68 -23.76 4.16
N MET A 210 22.22 -23.36 3.01
CA MET A 210 21.80 -22.15 2.32
C MET A 210 20.48 -22.40 1.56
N TYR A 211 19.71 -21.35 1.38
CA TYR A 211 18.40 -21.42 0.71
C TYR A 211 18.46 -22.18 -0.62
N ASP A 212 19.38 -21.84 -1.54
CA ASP A 212 19.46 -22.45 -2.85
C ASP A 212 19.73 -23.97 -2.79
N PHE A 213 20.44 -24.43 -1.75
CA PHE A 213 20.70 -25.85 -1.54
C PHE A 213 19.46 -26.56 -0.94
N ALA A 214 18.80 -25.95 0.06
CA ALA A 214 17.73 -26.57 0.80
C ALA A 214 16.40 -26.61 0.01
N HIS A 215 16.08 -25.51 -0.68
CA HIS A 215 14.75 -25.26 -1.24
C HIS A 215 14.32 -26.31 -2.27
N GLY A 216 15.10 -26.53 -3.32
CA GLY A 216 14.78 -27.51 -4.37
C GLY A 216 14.76 -28.95 -3.87
N GLN A 217 15.62 -29.26 -2.92
CA GLN A 217 15.67 -30.59 -2.31
C GLN A 217 14.49 -30.85 -1.37
N SER A 218 14.03 -29.83 -0.64
CA SER A 218 12.79 -29.89 0.14
C SER A 218 11.58 -30.10 -0.78
N ASP A 219 11.50 -29.39 -1.90
CA ASP A 219 10.47 -29.61 -2.92
C ASP A 219 10.49 -31.08 -3.42
N TYR A 220 11.67 -31.65 -3.63
CA TYR A 220 11.84 -33.02 -4.06
C TYR A 220 11.42 -34.04 -2.98
N ILE A 221 11.77 -33.83 -1.72
CA ILE A 221 11.34 -34.69 -0.60
C ILE A 221 9.81 -34.70 -0.50
N GLU A 222 9.19 -33.54 -0.62
CA GLU A 222 7.74 -33.37 -0.52
C GLU A 222 7.00 -33.76 -1.81
N GLN A 223 7.71 -34.14 -2.87
CA GLN A 223 7.14 -34.49 -4.17
C GLN A 223 6.32 -33.36 -4.80
N ILE A 224 6.78 -32.12 -4.62
CA ILE A 224 6.18 -30.96 -5.28
C ILE A 224 6.35 -31.10 -6.79
N SER A 225 5.27 -31.00 -7.54
CA SER A 225 5.33 -31.11 -9.01
C SER A 225 5.68 -29.79 -9.67
N HIS A 226 4.99 -28.72 -9.26
CA HIS A 226 5.14 -27.37 -9.79
C HIS A 226 5.54 -26.44 -8.65
N SER A 227 6.80 -26.06 -8.66
CA SER A 227 7.43 -25.16 -7.69
C SER A 227 7.25 -23.72 -8.17
N ILE A 228 6.21 -23.03 -7.68
CA ILE A 228 5.84 -21.69 -8.14
C ILE A 228 6.47 -20.64 -7.23
N CYS A 229 7.20 -19.69 -7.82
CA CYS A 229 7.90 -18.60 -7.10
C CYS A 229 7.88 -17.28 -7.89
N THR A 230 8.48 -16.23 -7.35
CA THR A 230 8.54 -14.92 -8.02
C THR A 230 9.69 -14.81 -9.00
N LEU A 231 9.65 -13.82 -9.91
CA LEU A 231 10.66 -13.57 -10.93
C LEU A 231 12.07 -13.33 -10.37
N GLU A 232 12.20 -13.02 -9.09
CA GLU A 232 13.49 -12.90 -8.40
C GLU A 232 14.32 -14.19 -8.50
N PHE A 233 13.65 -15.34 -8.62
CA PHE A 233 14.27 -16.67 -8.67
C PHE A 233 14.55 -17.19 -10.09
N VAL A 234 14.31 -16.41 -11.14
CA VAL A 234 14.60 -16.84 -12.53
C VAL A 234 16.06 -17.28 -12.69
N MET A 235 17.00 -16.50 -12.13
CA MET A 235 18.43 -16.84 -12.19
C MET A 235 18.80 -18.04 -11.31
N HIS A 236 17.99 -18.36 -10.30
CA HIS A 236 18.20 -19.50 -9.39
C HIS A 236 17.74 -20.82 -10.00
N ARG A 237 16.87 -20.83 -11.02
CA ARG A 237 16.34 -22.04 -11.66
C ARG A 237 17.43 -22.98 -12.17
N GLU A 238 18.50 -22.44 -12.75
CA GLU A 238 19.62 -23.25 -13.25
C GLU A 238 20.32 -23.99 -12.09
N LEU A 239 20.55 -23.30 -10.98
CA LEU A 239 21.14 -23.88 -9.78
C LEU A 239 20.21 -24.88 -9.10
N TYR A 240 18.90 -24.56 -9.03
CA TYR A 240 17.84 -25.45 -8.54
C TYR A 240 17.87 -26.79 -9.30
N ASN A 241 17.91 -26.75 -10.63
CA ASN A 241 17.99 -27.94 -11.47
C ASN A 241 19.30 -28.69 -11.26
N TRP A 242 20.44 -27.98 -11.17
CA TRP A 242 21.74 -28.59 -10.97
C TRP A 242 21.80 -29.38 -9.65
N PHE A 243 21.28 -28.87 -8.55
CA PHE A 243 21.22 -29.59 -7.29
C PHE A 243 20.33 -30.83 -7.39
N LEU A 244 19.18 -30.71 -8.02
CA LEU A 244 18.28 -31.87 -8.24
C LEU A 244 18.95 -32.97 -9.07
N ASP A 245 19.73 -32.62 -10.08
CA ASP A 245 20.45 -33.59 -10.91
C ASP A 245 21.48 -34.42 -10.12
N GLN A 246 21.93 -33.96 -8.97
CA GLN A 246 22.86 -34.70 -8.12
C GLN A 246 22.16 -35.76 -7.25
N ILE A 247 20.85 -35.69 -7.06
CA ILE A 247 20.10 -36.50 -6.10
C ILE A 247 18.88 -37.22 -6.71
N TYR A 248 18.52 -36.83 -7.95
CA TYR A 248 17.27 -37.30 -8.57
C TYR A 248 17.22 -38.80 -8.79
N ASP A 249 16.11 -39.40 -8.32
CA ASP A 249 15.72 -40.80 -8.59
C ASP A 249 14.51 -40.78 -9.51
N THR A 250 14.59 -41.46 -10.65
CA THR A 250 13.57 -41.52 -11.71
C THR A 250 12.24 -42.14 -11.24
N THR A 251 12.19 -42.75 -10.08
CA THR A 251 10.96 -43.31 -9.49
C THR A 251 10.09 -42.27 -8.81
N LYS A 252 10.64 -41.07 -8.58
CA LYS A 252 9.97 -39.98 -7.88
C LYS A 252 9.64 -38.81 -8.81
N VAL A 253 8.70 -37.95 -8.38
CA VAL A 253 8.40 -36.72 -9.09
C VAL A 253 9.58 -35.78 -9.02
N ARG A 254 10.05 -35.28 -10.17
CA ARG A 254 11.03 -34.22 -10.25
C ARG A 254 10.30 -32.89 -10.23
N PRO A 255 10.54 -32.02 -9.24
CA PRO A 255 9.94 -30.71 -9.21
C PRO A 255 10.48 -29.80 -10.33
N ASN A 256 9.61 -28.96 -10.88
CA ASN A 256 9.97 -27.95 -11.85
C ASN A 256 9.64 -26.55 -11.32
N GLN A 257 10.58 -25.62 -11.43
CA GLN A 257 10.40 -24.25 -10.96
C GLN A 257 9.80 -23.35 -12.04
N TYR A 258 8.76 -22.57 -11.68
CA TYR A 258 8.07 -21.64 -12.56
C TYR A 258 7.93 -20.29 -11.84
N GLU A 259 8.21 -19.19 -12.52
CA GLU A 259 8.24 -17.88 -11.94
C GLU A 259 7.17 -16.96 -12.51
N PHE A 260 6.59 -16.14 -11.62
CA PHE A 260 5.61 -15.12 -11.96
C PHE A 260 5.99 -13.76 -11.34
N ALA A 261 5.44 -12.67 -11.89
CA ALA A 261 5.69 -11.32 -11.39
C ALA A 261 5.13 -11.14 -9.97
N ARG A 262 6.00 -10.69 -9.06
CA ARG A 262 5.55 -10.29 -7.71
C ARG A 262 4.54 -9.13 -7.79
N LEU A 263 3.83 -8.90 -6.71
CA LEU A 263 2.98 -7.72 -6.54
C LEU A 263 3.83 -6.51 -6.14
N ASN A 264 3.76 -5.45 -6.93
CA ASN A 264 4.23 -4.12 -6.54
C ASN A 264 3.03 -3.20 -6.50
N LEU A 265 2.85 -2.47 -5.39
CA LEU A 265 1.81 -1.46 -5.21
C LEU A 265 2.45 -0.08 -5.16
N ASN A 266 1.81 0.92 -5.77
CA ASN A 266 2.18 2.30 -5.53
C ASN A 266 1.81 2.75 -4.10
N TYR A 267 2.41 3.84 -3.63
CA TYR A 267 2.23 4.40 -2.28
C TYR A 267 2.49 3.41 -1.14
N THR A 268 3.22 2.32 -1.41
CA THR A 268 3.36 1.22 -0.45
C THR A 268 4.79 0.68 -0.41
N VAL A 269 5.32 0.52 0.80
CA VAL A 269 6.59 -0.17 1.04
C VAL A 269 6.31 -1.63 1.41
N MET A 270 6.91 -2.59 0.68
CA MET A 270 6.75 -4.02 0.93
C MET A 270 8.04 -4.73 1.35
N SER A 271 9.13 -3.99 1.52
CA SER A 271 10.39 -4.54 2.03
C SER A 271 10.27 -4.92 3.50
N LYS A 272 10.40 -6.22 3.84
CA LYS A 272 10.35 -6.71 5.24
C LYS A 272 11.27 -5.92 6.18
N ARG A 273 12.50 -5.61 5.73
CA ARG A 273 13.46 -4.81 6.53
C ARG A 273 12.94 -3.42 6.84
N LYS A 274 12.33 -2.74 5.86
CA LYS A 274 11.78 -1.40 6.05
C LYS A 274 10.50 -1.43 6.89
N LEU A 275 9.66 -2.45 6.73
CA LEU A 275 8.48 -2.66 7.58
C LEU A 275 8.88 -2.93 9.03
N LEU A 276 9.90 -3.75 9.26
CA LEU A 276 10.46 -3.99 10.60
C LEU A 276 11.00 -2.68 11.22
N GLN A 277 11.67 -1.84 10.42
CA GLN A 277 12.13 -0.53 10.85
C GLN A 277 10.98 0.36 11.34
N LEU A 278 9.86 0.43 10.60
CA LEU A 278 8.68 1.20 11.03
C LEU A 278 8.16 0.76 12.41
N VAL A 279 8.20 -0.54 12.69
CA VAL A 279 7.77 -1.11 13.97
C VAL A 279 8.80 -0.79 15.08
N GLN A 280 10.09 -0.98 14.81
CA GLN A 280 11.17 -0.74 15.79
C GLN A 280 11.29 0.74 16.14
N ASP A 281 11.18 1.64 15.17
CA ASP A 281 11.23 3.08 15.35
C ASP A 281 9.90 3.66 15.90
N LYS A 282 8.91 2.78 16.19
CA LYS A 282 7.58 3.15 16.72
C LYS A 282 6.81 4.16 15.85
N VAL A 283 7.06 4.16 14.56
CA VAL A 283 6.31 4.95 13.58
C VAL A 283 4.87 4.41 13.43
N VAL A 284 4.73 3.10 13.62
CA VAL A 284 3.46 2.36 13.65
C VAL A 284 3.35 1.57 14.96
N ASN A 285 2.11 1.19 15.34
CA ASN A 285 1.80 0.51 16.60
C ASN A 285 1.97 -1.03 16.52
N GLY A 286 2.95 -1.50 15.74
CA GLY A 286 3.22 -2.93 15.56
C GLY A 286 2.88 -3.45 14.18
N TRP A 287 3.03 -4.75 14.01
CA TRP A 287 2.84 -5.42 12.71
C TRP A 287 1.39 -5.42 12.23
N ASP A 288 0.44 -5.30 13.15
CA ASP A 288 -1.00 -5.23 12.85
C ASP A 288 -1.56 -3.79 12.83
N ASP A 289 -0.68 -2.77 12.75
CA ASP A 289 -1.14 -1.39 12.57
C ASP A 289 -1.96 -1.28 11.28
N PRO A 290 -3.18 -0.69 11.33
CA PRO A 290 -4.05 -0.56 10.16
C PRO A 290 -3.46 0.20 8.95
N ARG A 291 -2.34 0.88 9.11
CA ARG A 291 -1.60 1.56 8.03
C ARG A 291 -0.57 0.67 7.35
N MET A 292 -0.25 -0.48 7.96
CA MET A 292 0.73 -1.43 7.43
C MET A 292 0.11 -2.28 6.30
N PRO A 293 0.89 -2.62 5.26
CA PRO A 293 0.43 -3.49 4.18
C PRO A 293 0.48 -4.98 4.56
N THR A 294 0.68 -5.30 5.83
CA THR A 294 0.64 -6.67 6.36
C THR A 294 -0.80 -7.21 6.30
N ILE A 295 -0.95 -8.52 6.14
CA ILE A 295 -2.29 -9.15 6.13
C ILE A 295 -3.00 -8.90 7.46
N SER A 296 -2.28 -8.98 8.58
CA SER A 296 -2.79 -8.66 9.92
C SER A 296 -3.21 -7.19 10.06
N GLY A 297 -2.43 -6.25 9.50
CA GLY A 297 -2.77 -4.82 9.48
C GLY A 297 -4.01 -4.53 8.63
N LEU A 298 -4.07 -5.10 7.44
CA LEU A 298 -5.23 -4.99 6.56
C LEU A 298 -6.49 -5.57 7.21
N ARG A 299 -6.38 -6.75 7.86
CA ARG A 299 -7.47 -7.37 8.61
C ARG A 299 -7.96 -6.47 9.73
N ARG A 300 -7.07 -5.89 10.54
CA ARG A 300 -7.41 -4.96 11.63
C ARG A 300 -8.02 -3.65 11.10
N ARG A 301 -7.60 -3.20 9.91
CA ARG A 301 -8.21 -2.05 9.23
C ARG A 301 -9.63 -2.35 8.74
N GLY A 302 -10.02 -3.62 8.62
CA GLY A 302 -11.36 -4.04 8.23
C GLY A 302 -11.45 -4.62 6.81
N TYR A 303 -10.33 -4.91 6.16
CA TYR A 303 -10.35 -5.68 4.92
C TYR A 303 -10.96 -7.06 5.15
N THR A 304 -11.60 -7.60 4.13
CA THR A 304 -12.17 -8.95 4.15
C THR A 304 -11.27 -9.92 3.39
N ALA A 305 -11.23 -11.16 3.83
CA ALA A 305 -10.52 -12.21 3.09
C ALA A 305 -10.98 -12.29 1.62
N LYS A 306 -12.30 -12.12 1.40
CA LYS A 306 -12.89 -12.13 0.06
C LYS A 306 -12.40 -10.96 -0.79
N SER A 307 -12.31 -9.74 -0.25
CA SER A 307 -11.81 -8.58 -0.99
C SER A 307 -10.35 -8.76 -1.42
N ILE A 308 -9.50 -9.35 -0.56
CA ILE A 308 -8.11 -9.65 -0.90
C ILE A 308 -8.00 -10.72 -1.97
N ARG A 309 -8.80 -11.81 -1.88
CA ARG A 309 -8.83 -12.84 -2.93
C ARG A 309 -9.32 -12.27 -4.26
N ASN A 310 -10.39 -11.46 -4.25
CA ASN A 310 -10.91 -10.81 -5.45
C ASN A 310 -9.85 -9.87 -6.07
N PHE A 311 -9.13 -9.12 -5.24
CA PHE A 311 -8.03 -8.29 -5.72
C PHE A 311 -6.95 -9.13 -6.39
N CYS A 312 -6.48 -10.21 -5.75
CA CYS A 312 -5.47 -11.10 -6.32
C CYS A 312 -5.93 -11.73 -7.64
N GLU A 313 -7.21 -12.08 -7.74
CA GLU A 313 -7.81 -12.59 -8.97
C GLU A 313 -7.89 -11.54 -10.07
N THR A 314 -8.27 -10.31 -9.73
CA THR A 314 -8.41 -9.18 -10.67
C THR A 314 -7.07 -8.79 -11.29
N ILE A 315 -6.00 -8.71 -10.48
CA ILE A 315 -4.66 -8.38 -10.99
C ILE A 315 -4.02 -9.52 -11.80
N GLY A 316 -4.51 -10.75 -11.60
CA GLY A 316 -4.06 -11.94 -12.33
C GLY A 316 -2.59 -12.29 -12.13
N VAL A 317 -2.10 -13.18 -13.01
CA VAL A 317 -0.74 -13.73 -12.98
C VAL A 317 0.01 -13.29 -14.23
N ALA A 318 1.10 -12.53 -14.06
CA ALA A 318 1.86 -11.92 -15.17
C ALA A 318 3.30 -12.46 -15.22
N LYS A 319 3.89 -12.48 -16.44
CA LYS A 319 5.31 -12.82 -16.69
C LYS A 319 6.25 -11.61 -16.63
N ARG A 320 5.71 -10.40 -16.45
CA ARG A 320 6.48 -9.15 -16.39
C ARG A 320 6.06 -8.36 -15.17
N GLU A 321 7.03 -7.75 -14.51
CA GLU A 321 6.72 -6.86 -13.39
C GLU A 321 5.92 -5.66 -13.85
N ASN A 322 4.97 -5.27 -13.02
CA ASN A 322 4.15 -4.08 -13.14
C ASN A 322 3.89 -3.50 -11.75
N VAL A 323 3.49 -2.25 -11.72
CA VAL A 323 3.02 -1.59 -10.50
C VAL A 323 1.50 -1.49 -10.59
N ILE A 324 0.82 -1.96 -9.56
CA ILE A 324 -0.64 -1.91 -9.44
C ILE A 324 -1.01 -0.70 -8.58
N ASP A 325 -2.03 0.02 -9.01
CA ASP A 325 -2.58 1.11 -8.20
C ASP A 325 -3.27 0.55 -6.94
N VAL A 326 -2.89 1.07 -5.77
CA VAL A 326 -3.47 0.66 -4.49
C VAL A 326 -4.98 0.92 -4.42
N SER A 327 -5.50 1.87 -5.20
CA SER A 327 -6.94 2.15 -5.29
C SER A 327 -7.77 0.95 -5.78
N LEU A 328 -7.15 0.04 -6.55
CA LEU A 328 -7.80 -1.21 -6.98
C LEU A 328 -8.05 -2.16 -5.79
N LEU A 329 -7.14 -2.20 -4.81
CA LEU A 329 -7.34 -2.96 -3.58
C LEU A 329 -8.52 -2.39 -2.78
N ASP A 330 -8.57 -1.05 -2.64
CA ASP A 330 -9.67 -0.33 -2.00
C ASP A 330 -11.00 -0.51 -2.76
N PHE A 331 -10.96 -0.56 -4.09
CA PHE A 331 -12.13 -0.83 -4.92
C PHE A 331 -12.70 -2.23 -4.65
N CYS A 332 -11.88 -3.27 -4.66
CA CYS A 332 -12.31 -4.64 -4.35
C CYS A 332 -12.93 -4.75 -2.96
N LEU A 333 -12.42 -3.97 -2.01
CA LEU A 333 -12.96 -3.90 -0.66
C LEU A 333 -14.33 -3.21 -0.62
N ARG A 334 -14.48 -2.05 -1.29
CA ARG A 334 -15.77 -1.35 -1.38
C ARG A 334 -16.86 -2.22 -2.00
N GLU A 335 -16.53 -2.94 -3.07
CA GLU A 335 -17.46 -3.86 -3.75
C GLU A 335 -17.96 -4.98 -2.83
N ASP A 336 -17.11 -5.51 -1.96
CA ASP A 336 -17.51 -6.53 -0.99
C ASP A 336 -18.32 -5.93 0.17
N LEU A 337 -17.84 -4.82 0.75
CA LEU A 337 -18.50 -4.16 1.88
C LEU A 337 -19.84 -3.53 1.50
N ASN A 338 -20.01 -3.05 0.27
CA ASN A 338 -21.30 -2.52 -0.20
C ASN A 338 -22.41 -3.57 -0.12
N LYS A 339 -22.07 -4.84 -0.37
CA LYS A 339 -23.03 -5.96 -0.31
C LYS A 339 -23.23 -6.50 1.10
N THR A 340 -22.20 -6.42 1.96
CA THR A 340 -22.18 -7.18 3.20
C THR A 340 -22.30 -6.33 4.46
N ALA A 341 -21.91 -5.05 4.43
CA ALA A 341 -21.87 -4.20 5.62
C ALA A 341 -23.24 -3.56 5.92
N PRO A 342 -23.77 -3.73 7.13
CA PRO A 342 -24.94 -2.97 7.59
C PRO A 342 -24.66 -1.45 7.55
N ARG A 343 -25.69 -0.70 7.13
CA ARG A 343 -25.65 0.76 7.04
C ARG A 343 -26.20 1.36 8.32
N VAL A 344 -25.37 2.08 9.06
CA VAL A 344 -25.70 2.71 10.34
C VAL A 344 -25.43 4.21 10.30
N MET A 345 -26.01 4.96 11.21
CA MET A 345 -25.77 6.40 11.36
C MET A 345 -24.73 6.65 12.45
N ALA A 346 -23.76 7.51 12.14
CA ALA A 346 -22.74 8.01 13.05
C ALA A 346 -22.47 9.48 12.71
N VAL A 347 -22.11 10.28 13.69
CA VAL A 347 -21.75 11.71 13.55
C VAL A 347 -20.39 11.89 14.18
N LEU A 348 -19.39 12.31 13.38
CA LEU A 348 -17.98 12.37 13.78
C LEU A 348 -17.55 13.77 14.24
N ASP A 349 -18.12 14.83 13.64
CA ASP A 349 -17.94 16.22 14.07
C ASP A 349 -19.31 16.82 14.42
N PRO A 350 -19.82 16.57 15.65
CA PRO A 350 -21.19 16.84 16.00
C PRO A 350 -21.46 18.34 16.18
N VAL A 351 -22.60 18.78 15.67
CA VAL A 351 -23.28 19.99 16.10
C VAL A 351 -24.70 19.64 16.54
N LYS A 352 -25.17 20.26 17.63
CA LYS A 352 -26.50 20.02 18.19
C LYS A 352 -27.58 20.65 17.31
N LEU A 353 -28.58 19.88 16.97
CA LEU A 353 -29.78 20.30 16.25
C LEU A 353 -30.98 20.15 17.19
N VAL A 354 -31.74 21.23 17.46
CA VAL A 354 -32.95 21.21 18.28
C VAL A 354 -34.15 21.45 17.39
N ILE A 355 -35.10 20.52 17.41
CA ILE A 355 -36.37 20.63 16.65
C ILE A 355 -37.39 21.31 17.56
N THR A 356 -37.60 22.62 17.38
CA THR A 356 -38.34 23.49 18.29
C THR A 356 -39.80 23.12 18.44
N ASN A 357 -40.48 22.68 17.38
CA ASN A 357 -41.88 22.26 17.37
C ASN A 357 -42.10 20.76 17.61
N TYR A 358 -41.03 19.98 17.92
CA TYR A 358 -41.16 18.59 18.33
C TYR A 358 -41.53 18.54 19.82
N PRO A 359 -42.58 17.76 20.22
CA PRO A 359 -43.02 17.73 21.60
C PRO A 359 -41.92 17.32 22.58
N GLU A 360 -41.82 18.03 23.68
CA GLU A 360 -40.86 17.73 24.73
C GLU A 360 -41.12 16.34 25.34
N GLY A 361 -40.06 15.55 25.53
CA GLY A 361 -40.17 14.20 26.08
C GLY A 361 -40.76 13.15 25.11
N LYS A 362 -41.17 13.53 23.90
CA LYS A 362 -41.63 12.57 22.89
C LYS A 362 -40.43 11.87 22.28
N GLU A 363 -40.53 10.55 22.15
CA GLU A 363 -39.57 9.69 21.44
C GLU A 363 -40.32 8.81 20.45
N GLU A 364 -39.72 8.65 19.26
CA GLU A 364 -40.24 7.76 18.21
C GLU A 364 -39.14 6.81 17.75
N TRP A 365 -39.52 5.55 17.51
CA TRP A 365 -38.58 4.56 16.99
C TRP A 365 -38.86 4.33 15.50
N LEU A 366 -38.02 4.94 14.66
CA LEU A 366 -38.15 4.90 13.19
C LEU A 366 -37.50 3.63 12.63
N GLU A 367 -38.08 3.11 11.56
CA GLU A 367 -37.50 1.97 10.85
C GLU A 367 -36.41 2.41 9.90
N ALA A 368 -35.30 1.70 9.92
CA ALA A 368 -34.15 1.91 9.02
C ALA A 368 -33.69 0.58 8.43
N GLU A 369 -33.55 0.52 7.13
CA GLU A 369 -32.98 -0.65 6.42
C GLU A 369 -31.53 -0.88 6.84
N ASN A 370 -31.18 -2.14 7.11
CA ASN A 370 -29.81 -2.51 7.43
C ASN A 370 -28.89 -2.52 6.20
N ASN A 371 -29.39 -2.94 5.05
CA ASN A 371 -28.67 -2.87 3.79
C ASN A 371 -29.63 -2.75 2.61
N GLN A 372 -29.47 -1.73 1.77
CA GLN A 372 -30.33 -1.50 0.59
C GLN A 372 -30.02 -2.47 -0.56
N GLU A 373 -28.85 -3.11 -0.56
CA GLU A 373 -28.45 -4.11 -1.57
C GLU A 373 -28.85 -5.54 -1.18
N ASP A 374 -29.31 -5.74 0.06
CA ASP A 374 -29.69 -7.04 0.60
C ASP A 374 -30.96 -6.94 1.44
N GLU A 375 -32.10 -7.24 0.85
CA GLU A 375 -33.39 -7.23 1.53
C GLU A 375 -33.43 -8.21 2.73
N SER A 376 -32.63 -9.28 2.70
CA SER A 376 -32.54 -10.28 3.77
C SER A 376 -31.89 -9.74 5.04
N ALA A 377 -31.12 -8.64 4.95
CA ALA A 377 -30.51 -7.95 6.08
C ALA A 377 -31.57 -7.34 7.04
N GLY A 378 -32.81 -7.13 6.59
CA GLY A 378 -33.93 -6.65 7.39
C GLY A 378 -33.79 -5.19 7.84
N PHE A 379 -34.50 -4.87 8.94
CA PHE A 379 -34.60 -3.51 9.43
C PHE A 379 -34.17 -3.44 10.90
N ARG A 380 -33.85 -2.24 11.37
CA ARG A 380 -33.62 -1.90 12.76
C ARG A 380 -34.42 -0.67 13.16
N LYS A 381 -34.56 -0.46 14.46
CA LYS A 381 -35.20 0.73 15.01
C LYS A 381 -34.17 1.76 15.42
N VAL A 382 -34.35 3.01 15.01
CA VAL A 382 -33.52 4.16 15.34
C VAL A 382 -34.37 5.19 16.13
N PRO A 383 -33.93 5.60 17.33
CA PRO A 383 -34.70 6.55 18.14
C PRO A 383 -34.59 7.96 17.57
N PHE A 384 -35.74 8.64 17.44
CA PHE A 384 -35.86 10.03 17.05
C PHE A 384 -36.38 10.85 18.21
N SER A 385 -35.72 11.95 18.52
CA SER A 385 -36.04 12.84 19.63
C SER A 385 -35.97 14.32 19.22
N ARG A 386 -36.35 15.22 20.15
CA ARG A 386 -36.26 16.65 19.93
C ARG A 386 -34.86 17.16 19.68
N GLU A 387 -33.85 16.55 20.31
CA GLU A 387 -32.43 16.93 20.20
C GLU A 387 -31.68 15.86 19.44
N LEU A 388 -30.96 16.28 18.40
CA LEU A 388 -30.16 15.44 17.51
C LEU A 388 -28.74 15.98 17.38
N TYR A 389 -27.80 15.11 17.03
CA TYR A 389 -26.52 15.50 16.46
C TYR A 389 -26.55 15.32 14.96
N ILE A 390 -25.97 16.29 14.21
CA ILE A 390 -25.68 16.20 12.78
C ILE A 390 -24.21 16.56 12.56
N GLU A 391 -23.66 16.24 11.39
CA GLU A 391 -22.30 16.68 11.03
C GLU A 391 -22.25 18.21 10.91
N ARG A 392 -21.22 18.82 11.50
CA ARG A 392 -21.00 20.25 11.43
C ARG A 392 -20.88 20.74 9.99
N GLU A 393 -20.22 19.97 9.12
CA GLU A 393 -20.10 20.27 7.69
C GLU A 393 -21.41 20.24 6.90
N ASP A 394 -22.47 19.66 7.47
CA ASP A 394 -23.81 19.61 6.87
C ASP A 394 -24.60 20.90 7.06
N PHE A 395 -24.07 21.87 7.80
CA PHE A 395 -24.70 23.16 8.02
C PHE A 395 -23.80 24.34 7.64
N LEU A 396 -24.38 25.31 6.94
CA LEU A 396 -23.79 26.66 6.75
C LEU A 396 -24.85 27.72 7.02
N GLU A 397 -24.53 28.72 7.85
CA GLU A 397 -25.43 29.83 8.14
C GLU A 397 -25.73 30.65 6.86
N VAL A 398 -24.68 30.94 6.08
CA VAL A 398 -24.79 31.58 4.78
C VAL A 398 -24.24 30.62 3.73
N ALA A 399 -25.10 30.03 2.94
CA ALA A 399 -24.74 28.98 1.98
C ALA A 399 -24.58 29.51 0.56
N PRO A 400 -23.58 29.03 -0.19
CA PRO A 400 -23.46 29.30 -1.62
C PRO A 400 -24.59 28.61 -2.42
N ALA A 401 -24.89 29.13 -3.62
CA ALA A 401 -26.02 28.67 -4.46
C ALA A 401 -26.06 27.15 -4.76
N LYS A 402 -24.92 26.46 -4.68
CA LYS A 402 -24.81 24.99 -4.95
C LYS A 402 -24.60 24.19 -3.66
N PHE A 403 -24.97 24.68 -2.52
CA PHE A 403 -24.92 23.97 -1.26
C PHE A 403 -26.19 23.16 -1.05
N PHE A 404 -26.14 21.85 -1.27
CA PHE A 404 -27.27 20.93 -1.18
C PHE A 404 -27.38 20.29 0.21
N ARG A 405 -27.17 21.09 1.28
CA ARG A 405 -27.26 20.70 2.69
C ARG A 405 -28.05 21.75 3.47
N LEU A 406 -28.05 21.68 4.80
CA LEU A 406 -28.85 22.55 5.65
C LEU A 406 -28.28 23.97 5.74
N SER A 407 -29.13 24.96 5.56
CA SER A 407 -28.82 26.38 5.82
C SER A 407 -30.04 27.11 6.30
N ILE A 408 -29.87 28.30 6.89
CA ILE A 408 -31.00 29.09 7.39
C ILE A 408 -32.05 29.28 6.27
N GLY A 409 -33.30 28.95 6.62
CA GLY A 409 -34.46 29.06 5.73
C GLY A 409 -34.60 27.90 4.70
N ASN A 410 -33.63 27.01 4.55
CA ASN A 410 -33.68 25.88 3.63
C ASN A 410 -34.15 24.60 4.31
N GLU A 411 -34.75 23.70 3.52
CA GLU A 411 -35.24 22.42 3.94
C GLU A 411 -34.31 21.28 3.53
N VAL A 412 -34.12 20.31 4.43
CA VAL A 412 -33.46 19.02 4.17
C VAL A 412 -34.26 17.90 4.79
N ARG A 413 -34.03 16.68 4.33
CA ARG A 413 -34.59 15.47 4.94
C ARG A 413 -33.58 14.88 5.95
N LEU A 414 -34.05 14.57 7.12
CA LEU A 414 -33.34 13.66 8.03
C LEU A 414 -33.56 12.21 7.56
N LYS A 415 -32.50 11.45 7.41
CA LYS A 415 -32.55 10.08 6.87
C LYS A 415 -33.54 9.22 7.67
N ASN A 416 -34.44 8.53 6.97
CA ASN A 416 -35.53 7.75 7.56
C ASN A 416 -36.54 8.53 8.43
N GLY A 417 -36.36 9.84 8.58
CA GLY A 417 -37.13 10.73 9.41
C GLY A 417 -37.93 11.77 8.62
N TYR A 418 -37.97 12.96 9.15
CA TYR A 418 -38.79 14.06 8.69
C TYR A 418 -38.00 15.06 7.84
N ILE A 419 -38.72 15.94 7.15
CA ILE A 419 -38.16 17.15 6.55
C ILE A 419 -38.08 18.22 7.66
N ILE A 420 -36.93 18.87 7.73
CA ILE A 420 -36.67 19.96 8.67
C ILE A 420 -36.26 21.23 7.94
N LYS A 421 -36.49 22.37 8.56
CA LYS A 421 -36.09 23.70 8.11
C LYS A 421 -35.30 24.41 9.22
N ALA A 422 -34.08 24.82 8.95
CA ALA A 422 -33.31 25.61 9.92
C ALA A 422 -33.84 27.04 10.03
N GLU A 423 -33.96 27.53 11.25
CA GLU A 423 -34.54 28.83 11.57
C GLU A 423 -33.53 29.78 12.18
N SER A 424 -32.70 29.31 13.11
CA SER A 424 -31.72 30.13 13.81
C SER A 424 -30.53 29.29 14.28
N VAL A 425 -29.47 29.97 14.77
CA VAL A 425 -28.30 29.34 15.39
C VAL A 425 -27.92 30.04 16.69
N THR A 426 -27.37 29.26 17.61
CA THR A 426 -26.70 29.76 18.81
C THR A 426 -25.19 29.63 18.62
N LYS A 427 -24.43 30.64 19.02
CA LYS A 427 -22.97 30.70 18.90
C LYS A 427 -22.32 30.86 20.27
N ASP A 428 -21.10 30.37 20.40
CA ASP A 428 -20.23 30.66 21.52
C ASP A 428 -19.61 32.08 21.45
N LEU A 429 -18.78 32.43 22.43
CA LEU A 429 -18.10 33.71 22.49
C LEU A 429 -17.06 33.90 21.35
N GLU A 430 -16.64 32.81 20.74
CA GLU A 430 -15.67 32.81 19.64
C GLU A 430 -16.35 32.86 18.27
N GLY A 431 -17.70 32.78 18.25
CA GLY A 431 -18.52 32.83 17.05
C GLY A 431 -18.76 31.45 16.40
N ASN A 432 -18.34 30.36 17.04
CA ASN A 432 -18.61 29.01 16.54
C ASN A 432 -20.06 28.62 16.81
N ILE A 433 -20.68 27.95 15.87
CA ILE A 433 -22.07 27.44 16.02
C ILE A 433 -22.05 26.26 16.99
N THR A 434 -22.77 26.41 18.08
CA THR A 434 -22.96 25.37 19.13
C THR A 434 -24.30 24.65 19.01
N GLN A 435 -25.32 25.33 18.48
CA GLN A 435 -26.66 24.76 18.30
C GLN A 435 -27.34 25.35 17.07
N ILE A 436 -28.11 24.52 16.40
CA ILE A 436 -29.00 24.89 15.28
C ILE A 436 -30.45 24.67 15.77
N GLU A 437 -31.32 25.62 15.55
CA GLU A 437 -32.73 25.51 15.80
C GLU A 437 -33.47 25.28 14.47
N ALA A 438 -34.35 24.28 14.45
CA ALA A 438 -35.11 23.94 13.27
C ALA A 438 -36.55 23.55 13.62
N SER A 439 -37.46 23.74 12.70
CA SER A 439 -38.79 23.14 12.73
C SER A 439 -38.88 21.90 11.86
N TYR A 440 -39.78 20.96 12.16
CA TYR A 440 -40.04 19.80 11.30
C TYR A 440 -41.46 19.85 10.75
N ASP A 441 -41.65 19.27 9.59
CA ASP A 441 -42.94 19.06 8.95
C ASP A 441 -43.50 17.70 9.41
N THR A 442 -44.61 17.74 10.22
CA THR A 442 -45.22 16.57 10.87
C THR A 442 -45.71 15.52 9.88
N ASP A 443 -46.08 15.94 8.65
CA ASP A 443 -46.63 15.05 7.61
C ASP A 443 -45.58 14.50 6.68
N SER A 444 -44.29 14.86 6.88
CA SER A 444 -43.18 14.53 5.98
C SER A 444 -42.40 13.27 6.32
N LEU A 445 -42.89 12.42 7.26
CA LEU A 445 -42.18 11.20 7.64
C LEU A 445 -41.86 10.32 6.42
N SER A 446 -40.62 9.91 6.30
CA SER A 446 -40.17 9.05 5.22
C SER A 446 -40.96 7.73 5.19
N GLY A 447 -41.48 7.35 4.03
CA GLY A 447 -42.25 6.11 3.86
C GLY A 447 -43.74 6.22 4.25
N SER A 448 -44.22 7.36 4.77
CA SER A 448 -45.65 7.54 5.17
C SER A 448 -46.62 7.58 3.98
N GLY A 449 -46.12 7.81 2.76
CA GLY A 449 -46.94 7.88 1.55
C GLY A 449 -47.67 9.23 1.34
N THR A 450 -47.56 10.18 2.29
CA THR A 450 -48.15 11.52 2.17
C THR A 450 -47.48 12.34 1.06
N GLU A 451 -48.15 13.38 0.57
CA GLU A 451 -47.58 14.31 -0.40
C GLU A 451 -46.36 15.07 0.18
N ALA A 452 -46.42 15.41 1.47
CA ALA A 452 -45.28 16.03 2.17
C ALA A 452 -44.06 15.11 2.21
N SER A 453 -44.26 13.80 2.42
CA SER A 453 -43.16 12.82 2.45
C SER A 453 -42.46 12.63 1.09
N LYS A 454 -43.15 12.93 -0.01
CA LYS A 454 -42.60 12.81 -1.38
C LYS A 454 -41.94 14.09 -1.86
N ARG A 455 -42.03 15.19 -1.11
CA ARG A 455 -41.50 16.50 -1.48
C ARG A 455 -39.98 16.45 -1.65
N LYS A 456 -39.48 16.99 -2.75
CA LYS A 456 -38.03 17.13 -2.99
C LYS A 456 -37.46 18.26 -2.15
N VAL A 457 -36.35 18.02 -1.50
CA VAL A 457 -35.59 18.97 -0.67
C VAL A 457 -34.13 19.04 -1.11
N ALA A 458 -33.37 19.96 -0.55
CA ALA A 458 -31.97 20.19 -0.96
C ALA A 458 -31.08 18.95 -0.78
N GLY A 459 -31.28 18.16 0.25
CA GLY A 459 -30.50 16.96 0.51
C GLY A 459 -31.04 16.09 1.64
N THR A 460 -30.35 15.00 1.93
CA THR A 460 -30.66 14.10 3.04
C THR A 460 -29.45 14.04 3.98
N LEU A 461 -29.66 14.29 5.27
CA LEU A 461 -28.63 14.24 6.30
C LEU A 461 -28.80 13.00 7.16
N HIS A 462 -27.70 12.43 7.62
CA HIS A 462 -27.68 11.45 8.70
C HIS A 462 -27.60 12.18 10.05
N TRP A 463 -27.99 11.49 11.08
CA TRP A 463 -28.17 12.08 12.42
C TRP A 463 -28.16 10.99 13.49
N VAL A 464 -27.96 11.37 14.76
CA VAL A 464 -28.18 10.51 15.93
C VAL A 464 -28.92 11.28 17.02
N SER A 465 -29.79 10.58 17.78
CA SER A 465 -30.50 11.18 18.90
C SER A 465 -29.57 11.45 20.07
N VAL A 466 -29.54 12.68 20.60
CA VAL A 466 -28.67 13.07 21.72
C VAL A 466 -28.88 12.18 22.94
N SER A 467 -30.12 11.88 23.28
CA SER A 467 -30.47 11.08 24.46
C SER A 467 -30.09 9.59 24.37
N HIS A 468 -29.84 9.08 23.15
CA HIS A 468 -29.57 7.67 22.90
C HIS A 468 -28.21 7.41 22.25
N ALA A 469 -27.54 8.45 21.83
CA ALA A 469 -26.26 8.32 21.15
C ALA A 469 -25.18 7.73 22.08
N ILE A 470 -24.33 6.89 21.51
CA ILE A 470 -23.20 6.27 22.21
C ILE A 470 -21.94 6.97 21.72
N GLU A 471 -21.13 7.45 22.66
CA GLU A 471 -19.83 8.02 22.34
C GLU A 471 -18.89 6.92 21.87
N ALA A 472 -18.11 7.20 20.81
CA ALA A 472 -17.15 6.27 20.25
C ALA A 472 -15.87 7.01 19.78
N GLU A 473 -14.73 6.40 20.05
CA GLU A 473 -13.47 6.79 19.43
C GLU A 473 -13.45 6.30 17.98
N VAL A 474 -13.20 7.18 17.05
CA VAL A 474 -13.11 6.83 15.62
C VAL A 474 -11.74 7.21 15.08
N ARG A 475 -11.03 6.22 14.57
CA ARG A 475 -9.69 6.33 14.02
C ARG A 475 -9.78 6.44 12.50
N LEU A 476 -9.49 7.62 12.00
CA LEU A 476 -9.53 7.93 10.58
C LEU A 476 -8.15 7.63 9.96
N TYR A 477 -8.00 6.41 9.47
CA TYR A 477 -6.78 5.96 8.81
C TYR A 477 -6.74 6.39 7.35
N ASP A 478 -5.58 6.86 6.90
CA ASP A 478 -5.24 7.18 5.52
C ASP A 478 -4.00 6.38 5.08
N ARG A 479 -3.51 6.62 3.86
CA ARG A 479 -2.27 6.03 3.33
C ARG A 479 -1.07 6.44 4.20
N LEU A 480 -0.15 5.50 4.44
CA LEU A 480 1.04 5.75 5.25
C LEU A 480 2.06 6.63 4.52
N PHE A 481 2.09 6.60 3.18
CA PHE A 481 3.02 7.34 2.34
C PHE A 481 2.29 8.23 1.35
N ILE A 482 2.88 9.40 1.07
CA ILE A 482 2.38 10.38 0.10
C ILE A 482 3.05 10.25 -1.28
N ASP A 483 4.20 9.58 -1.37
CA ASP A 483 4.94 9.36 -2.61
C ASP A 483 4.49 8.07 -3.30
N GLU A 484 4.44 8.07 -4.62
CA GLU A 484 4.00 6.92 -5.42
C GLU A 484 4.96 5.71 -5.30
N ALA A 485 6.27 5.97 -5.15
CA ALA A 485 7.30 4.96 -5.02
C ALA A 485 8.29 5.29 -3.88
N PRO A 486 7.84 5.24 -2.59
CA PRO A 486 8.58 5.83 -1.47
C PRO A 486 9.94 5.18 -1.22
N ASP A 487 10.17 3.96 -1.70
CA ASP A 487 11.42 3.23 -1.54
C ASP A 487 12.31 3.14 -2.80
N ALA A 488 11.94 3.84 -3.88
CA ALA A 488 12.70 3.86 -5.13
C ALA A 488 13.78 4.96 -5.19
N HIS A 489 13.73 5.94 -4.31
CA HIS A 489 14.64 7.09 -4.31
C HIS A 489 16.02 6.72 -3.73
N LYS A 490 17.10 6.98 -4.50
CA LYS A 490 18.48 6.65 -4.08
C LYS A 490 19.03 7.61 -3.03
N GLU A 491 18.66 8.90 -3.12
CA GLU A 491 19.21 9.99 -2.30
C GLU A 491 18.35 10.34 -1.06
N LYS A 492 17.13 9.79 -0.96
CA LYS A 492 16.18 10.08 0.13
C LYS A 492 15.84 8.82 0.92
N ASN A 493 15.57 9.01 2.21
CA ASN A 493 15.05 7.93 3.03
C ASN A 493 13.55 7.76 2.76
N PHE A 494 13.04 6.52 2.72
CA PHE A 494 11.61 6.26 2.54
C PHE A 494 10.75 6.90 3.66
N LEU A 495 11.32 7.16 4.83
CA LEU A 495 10.66 7.87 5.95
C LEU A 495 10.37 9.34 5.64
N ASP A 496 11.09 9.95 4.69
CA ASP A 496 10.88 11.34 4.29
C ASP A 496 9.53 11.53 3.58
N PHE A 497 8.95 10.44 3.07
CA PHE A 497 7.68 10.41 2.36
C PHE A 497 6.48 9.98 3.21
N MET A 498 6.65 9.99 4.53
CA MET A 498 5.57 9.64 5.46
C MET A 498 4.42 10.63 5.40
N ASN A 499 3.19 10.14 5.36
CA ASN A 499 1.99 10.93 5.55
C ASN A 499 1.81 11.26 7.03
N LYS A 500 2.08 12.49 7.43
CA LYS A 500 1.98 12.96 8.82
C LYS A 500 0.54 12.94 9.36
N THR A 501 -0.45 12.93 8.49
CA THR A 501 -1.88 12.85 8.80
C THR A 501 -2.48 11.47 8.49
N SER A 502 -1.64 10.44 8.45
CA SER A 502 -2.08 9.06 8.18
C SER A 502 -2.99 8.46 9.24
N LEU A 503 -3.11 9.09 10.39
CA LEU A 503 -4.03 8.76 11.47
C LEU A 503 -4.52 10.04 12.15
N GLU A 504 -5.83 10.21 12.15
CA GLU A 504 -6.55 11.20 12.94
C GLU A 504 -7.51 10.46 13.88
N ILE A 505 -7.59 10.89 15.13
CA ILE A 505 -8.51 10.30 16.15
C ILE A 505 -9.54 11.34 16.50
N VAL A 506 -10.81 11.00 16.31
CA VAL A 506 -11.95 11.84 16.66
C VAL A 506 -12.87 11.11 17.63
N ASN A 507 -13.58 11.86 18.46
CA ASN A 507 -14.68 11.35 19.28
C ASN A 507 -16.00 11.75 18.62
N GLY A 508 -16.77 10.75 18.25
CA GLY A 508 -18.06 10.93 17.62
C GLY A 508 -19.18 10.23 18.38
N PHE A 509 -20.38 10.31 17.83
CA PHE A 509 -21.57 9.67 18.36
C PHE A 509 -22.14 8.69 17.34
N VAL A 510 -22.49 7.49 17.81
CA VAL A 510 -23.08 6.44 16.99
C VAL A 510 -24.47 6.09 17.48
N GLU A 511 -25.32 5.55 16.61
CA GLU A 511 -26.66 5.10 16.98
C GLU A 511 -26.63 3.92 17.98
N PRO A 512 -27.67 3.75 18.84
CA PRO A 512 -27.66 2.78 19.94
C PRO A 512 -27.65 1.30 19.48
N SER A 513 -27.95 0.99 18.23
CA SER A 513 -27.84 -0.38 17.69
C SER A 513 -26.41 -0.94 17.75
N LEU A 514 -25.42 -0.07 17.90
CA LEU A 514 -23.98 -0.44 17.95
C LEU A 514 -23.48 -0.77 19.37
N ILE A 515 -24.34 -0.82 20.39
CA ILE A 515 -23.92 -1.07 21.78
C ILE A 515 -23.31 -2.47 22.01
N ASN A 516 -23.76 -3.47 21.23
CA ASN A 516 -23.36 -4.87 21.40
C ASN A 516 -22.48 -5.39 20.24
N VAL A 517 -21.76 -4.51 19.56
CA VAL A 517 -20.88 -4.89 18.45
C VAL A 517 -19.71 -5.72 18.94
N LYS A 518 -19.19 -6.58 18.05
CA LYS A 518 -18.03 -7.43 18.30
C LYS A 518 -16.83 -6.93 17.51
N VAL A 519 -15.66 -7.24 18.02
CA VAL A 519 -14.40 -6.99 17.29
C VAL A 519 -14.48 -7.58 15.89
N ASN A 520 -14.03 -6.82 14.91
CA ASN A 520 -14.09 -7.11 13.47
C ASN A 520 -15.47 -7.00 12.81
N ASP A 521 -16.55 -6.65 13.52
CA ASP A 521 -17.80 -6.25 12.86
C ASP A 521 -17.55 -5.04 11.96
N LYS A 522 -18.23 -5.01 10.82
CA LYS A 522 -18.03 -3.99 9.78
C LYS A 522 -19.34 -3.29 9.48
N PHE A 523 -19.26 -1.97 9.34
CA PHE A 523 -20.42 -1.10 9.12
C PHE A 523 -20.12 -0.07 8.04
N GLN A 524 -21.14 0.32 7.30
CA GLN A 524 -21.11 1.55 6.56
C GLN A 524 -21.69 2.66 7.46
N PHE A 525 -20.84 3.60 7.91
CA PHE A 525 -21.34 4.86 8.46
C PHE A 525 -21.86 5.69 7.29
N GLN A 526 -23.16 5.89 7.26
CA GLN A 526 -23.85 6.49 6.11
C GLN A 526 -23.24 7.83 5.73
N ARG A 527 -22.91 8.00 4.44
CA ARG A 527 -22.24 9.17 3.85
C ARG A 527 -20.76 9.35 4.23
N LEU A 528 -20.23 8.65 5.23
CA LEU A 528 -18.86 8.82 5.75
C LEU A 528 -17.87 7.78 5.20
N GLY A 529 -18.28 6.51 5.10
CA GLY A 529 -17.40 5.43 4.67
C GLY A 529 -17.71 4.11 5.35
N TYR A 530 -16.75 3.17 5.21
CA TYR A 530 -16.82 1.88 5.90
C TYR A 530 -15.87 1.87 7.09
N PHE A 531 -16.34 1.25 8.18
CA PHE A 531 -15.64 1.20 9.46
C PHE A 531 -15.72 -0.21 10.04
N THR A 532 -14.71 -0.58 10.80
CA THR A 532 -14.66 -1.84 11.53
C THR A 532 -14.43 -1.60 13.02
N VAL A 533 -14.97 -2.49 13.86
CA VAL A 533 -14.73 -2.45 15.30
C VAL A 533 -13.32 -2.91 15.61
N ASP A 534 -12.49 -2.06 16.23
CA ASP A 534 -11.12 -2.38 16.60
C ASP A 534 -11.05 -3.37 17.77
N LYS A 535 -9.94 -4.13 17.86
CA LYS A 535 -9.65 -5.06 18.95
C LYS A 535 -9.55 -4.39 20.34
N GLU A 536 -9.31 -3.07 20.37
CA GLU A 536 -9.27 -2.26 21.60
C GLU A 536 -10.66 -1.80 22.06
N SER A 537 -11.71 -2.13 21.30
CA SER A 537 -13.09 -1.84 21.70
C SER A 537 -13.51 -2.68 22.89
N SER A 538 -14.24 -2.08 23.80
CA SER A 538 -14.81 -2.72 24.98
C SER A 538 -16.24 -2.25 25.21
N THR A 539 -16.93 -2.84 26.17
CA THR A 539 -18.30 -2.43 26.54
C THR A 539 -18.39 -0.99 27.09
N SER A 540 -17.28 -0.47 27.61
CA SER A 540 -17.17 0.91 28.14
C SER A 540 -16.59 1.91 27.15
N LYS A 541 -15.97 1.44 26.07
CA LYS A 541 -15.32 2.29 25.07
C LYS A 541 -15.41 1.64 23.70
N LEU A 542 -16.27 2.15 22.86
CA LEU A 542 -16.32 1.72 21.46
C LEU A 542 -15.19 2.38 20.67
N VAL A 543 -14.49 1.59 19.87
CA VAL A 543 -13.40 2.04 18.99
C VAL A 543 -13.64 1.52 17.57
N PHE A 544 -13.72 2.44 16.63
CA PHE A 544 -13.90 2.11 15.21
C PHE A 544 -12.72 2.57 14.37
N ASN A 545 -12.26 1.72 13.48
CA ASN A 545 -11.24 2.04 12.48
C ASN A 545 -11.91 2.34 11.13
N LYS A 546 -11.60 3.47 10.52
CA LYS A 546 -11.99 3.74 9.14
C LYS A 546 -11.28 2.75 8.22
N THR A 547 -12.06 1.97 7.53
CA THR A 547 -11.59 0.94 6.59
C THR A 547 -11.30 1.58 5.23
N VAL A 548 -12.32 2.17 4.59
CA VAL A 548 -12.22 2.81 3.28
C VAL A 548 -13.34 3.84 3.11
N GLY A 549 -13.13 4.88 2.32
CA GLY A 549 -14.16 5.85 1.95
C GLY A 549 -15.20 5.26 0.99
N LEU A 550 -16.35 5.93 0.82
CA LEU A 550 -17.37 5.54 -0.16
C LEU A 550 -16.87 5.70 -1.62
N LYS A 551 -15.93 6.63 -1.82
CA LYS A 551 -15.25 6.90 -3.08
C LYS A 551 -13.75 6.96 -2.85
N ASP A 552 -12.98 6.95 -3.91
CA ASP A 552 -11.55 7.17 -3.82
C ASP A 552 -11.25 8.65 -3.51
N ALA A 553 -10.92 8.93 -2.26
CA ALA A 553 -10.64 10.29 -1.80
C ALA A 553 -9.35 10.86 -2.43
N TRP A 554 -8.37 10.02 -2.76
CA TRP A 554 -7.12 10.44 -3.39
C TRP A 554 -7.33 10.81 -4.85
N GLU A 555 -8.15 10.06 -5.59
CA GLU A 555 -8.55 10.42 -6.94
C GLU A 555 -9.38 11.72 -6.95
N GLU A 556 -10.31 11.88 -6.01
CA GLU A 556 -11.08 13.11 -5.87
C GLU A 556 -10.21 14.31 -5.48
N LYS A 557 -9.21 14.10 -4.59
CA LYS A 557 -8.24 15.14 -4.21
C LYS A 557 -7.40 15.55 -5.41
N GLY A 558 -6.84 14.61 -6.15
CA GLY A 558 -6.09 14.86 -7.37
C GLY A 558 -6.92 15.58 -8.43
N LYS A 559 -8.18 15.16 -8.66
CA LYS A 559 -9.10 15.85 -9.58
C LYS A 559 -9.46 17.27 -9.13
N LYS A 560 -9.61 17.49 -7.81
CA LYS A 560 -9.86 18.85 -7.28
C LYS A 560 -8.64 19.74 -7.46
N GLU A 561 -7.44 19.24 -7.20
CA GLU A 561 -6.20 19.96 -7.41
C GLU A 561 -5.95 20.28 -8.88
N GLU A 562 -6.17 19.31 -9.78
CA GLU A 562 -6.08 19.51 -11.23
C GLU A 562 -7.14 20.51 -11.74
N ASN A 563 -8.39 20.41 -11.28
CA ASN A 563 -9.45 21.36 -11.63
C ASN A 563 -9.16 22.75 -11.09
N LEU A 564 -8.62 22.87 -9.88
CA LEU A 564 -8.20 24.15 -9.30
C LEU A 564 -7.08 24.75 -10.15
N LEU A 565 -6.05 23.97 -10.48
CA LEU A 565 -4.96 24.38 -11.35
C LEU A 565 -5.47 24.80 -12.74
N MET A 566 -6.36 24.01 -13.36
CA MET A 566 -6.95 24.33 -14.66
C MET A 566 -7.81 25.59 -14.62
N ASN A 567 -8.54 25.83 -13.53
CA ASN A 567 -9.33 27.04 -13.36
C ASN A 567 -8.39 28.26 -13.15
N MET A 568 -7.33 28.13 -12.39
CA MET A 568 -6.30 29.14 -12.22
C MET A 568 -5.62 29.49 -13.55
N LEU A 569 -5.24 28.49 -14.35
CA LEU A 569 -4.69 28.68 -15.69
C LEU A 569 -5.69 29.37 -16.63
N LYS A 570 -6.99 29.06 -16.55
CA LYS A 570 -8.06 29.75 -17.32
C LYS A 570 -8.18 31.23 -16.90
N GLU A 571 -8.18 31.52 -15.61
CA GLU A 571 -8.23 32.88 -15.10
C GLU A 571 -6.97 33.67 -15.52
N ILE A 572 -5.79 33.08 -15.38
CA ILE A 572 -4.54 33.65 -15.87
C ILE A 572 -4.62 33.95 -17.37
N ASN A 573 -5.06 33.04 -18.20
CA ASN A 573 -5.21 33.23 -19.63
C ASN A 573 -6.24 34.30 -20.00
N LYS A 574 -7.29 34.48 -19.19
CA LYS A 574 -8.28 35.55 -19.35
C LYS A 574 -7.65 36.92 -19.12
N TYR A 575 -6.87 37.09 -18.04
CA TYR A 575 -6.25 38.37 -17.67
C TYR A 575 -5.05 38.71 -18.54
N VAL A 576 -4.35 37.75 -19.07
CA VAL A 576 -3.18 37.97 -19.93
C VAL A 576 -3.58 38.45 -21.33
N LYS A 577 -4.82 38.22 -21.77
CA LYS A 577 -5.35 38.85 -23.00
C LYS A 577 -5.55 40.36 -22.88
N GLU A 578 -5.61 40.90 -21.65
CA GLU A 578 -5.67 42.31 -21.39
C GLU A 578 -4.23 42.85 -21.29
N LYS A 579 -3.83 43.66 -22.27
CA LYS A 579 -2.44 44.13 -22.51
C LYS A 579 -1.80 45.01 -21.41
N ASP A 580 -2.30 45.02 -20.18
CA ASP A 580 -1.80 45.78 -19.06
C ASP A 580 -1.05 44.91 -18.05
N GLU A 581 0.28 45.04 -18.07
CA GLU A 581 1.22 44.28 -17.24
C GLU A 581 1.01 44.51 -15.73
N ASN A 582 0.55 45.71 -15.33
CA ASN A 582 0.32 46.06 -13.92
C ASN A 582 -0.99 45.43 -13.40
N THR A 583 -2.04 45.43 -14.21
CA THR A 583 -3.32 44.76 -13.88
C THR A 583 -3.13 43.26 -13.79
N ALA A 584 -2.35 42.67 -14.70
CA ALA A 584 -2.00 41.27 -14.64
C ALA A 584 -1.24 40.87 -13.35
N LYS A 585 -0.25 41.68 -12.93
CA LYS A 585 0.49 41.47 -11.69
C LYS A 585 -0.40 41.56 -10.44
N ASN A 586 -1.27 42.55 -10.36
CA ASN A 586 -2.14 42.78 -9.20
C ASN A 586 -3.21 41.68 -9.06
N THR A 587 -3.59 41.04 -10.16
CA THR A 587 -4.56 39.94 -10.13
C THR A 587 -3.89 38.58 -9.85
N LEU A 588 -2.62 38.43 -10.27
CA LEU A 588 -1.86 37.21 -10.02
C LEU A 588 -1.41 37.07 -8.55
N ILE A 589 -1.18 38.17 -7.83
CA ILE A 589 -0.76 38.13 -6.43
C ILE A 589 -1.79 37.43 -5.52
N PRO A 590 -3.09 37.75 -5.55
CA PRO A 590 -4.07 37.02 -4.75
C PRO A 590 -4.20 35.52 -5.14
N ILE A 591 -3.98 35.20 -6.41
CA ILE A 591 -3.98 33.79 -6.88
C ILE A 591 -2.77 33.06 -6.31
N ILE A 592 -1.59 33.71 -6.30
CA ILE A 592 -0.36 33.16 -5.71
C ILE A 592 -0.50 32.99 -4.19
N GLU A 593 -1.13 33.94 -3.52
CA GLU A 593 -1.42 33.89 -2.08
C GLU A 593 -2.40 32.74 -1.75
N ASN A 594 -3.39 32.49 -2.60
CA ASN A 594 -4.26 31.33 -2.48
C ASN A 594 -3.53 29.99 -2.72
N ILE A 595 -2.52 29.97 -3.61
CA ILE A 595 -1.67 28.79 -3.78
C ILE A 595 -0.85 28.50 -2.52
N LYS A 596 -0.47 29.50 -1.71
CA LYS A 596 0.23 29.29 -0.43
C LYS A 596 -0.52 28.40 0.56
N SER A 597 -1.83 28.25 0.40
CA SER A 597 -2.66 27.30 1.17
C SER A 597 -2.71 25.88 0.58
N ILE A 598 -2.09 25.64 -0.57
CA ILE A 598 -2.06 24.31 -1.23
C ILE A 598 -0.72 23.66 -0.91
N ASP A 599 -0.75 22.51 -0.23
CA ASP A 599 0.43 21.76 0.24
C ASP A 599 1.37 21.22 -0.87
N ASN A 600 1.18 21.62 -2.15
CA ASN A 600 1.90 21.08 -3.31
C ASN A 600 2.36 22.16 -4.32
N TYR A 601 3.16 23.14 -3.87
CA TYR A 601 3.79 24.10 -4.77
C TYR A 601 4.63 23.45 -5.88
N SER A 602 5.39 22.42 -5.55
CA SER A 602 6.22 21.68 -6.51
C SER A 602 5.38 21.01 -7.60
N LEU A 603 4.21 20.47 -7.26
CA LEU A 603 3.29 19.85 -8.22
C LEU A 603 2.75 20.92 -9.20
N VAL A 604 2.38 22.10 -8.72
CA VAL A 604 1.89 23.21 -9.56
C VAL A 604 2.98 23.65 -10.55
N ILE A 605 4.20 23.88 -10.06
CA ILE A 605 5.32 24.28 -10.89
C ILE A 605 5.71 23.18 -11.88
N ASN A 606 5.81 21.93 -11.44
CA ASN A 606 6.11 20.80 -12.30
C ASN A 606 5.05 20.61 -13.39
N THR A 607 3.77 20.78 -13.05
CA THR A 607 2.68 20.69 -14.05
C THR A 607 2.74 21.83 -15.05
N ILE A 608 3.00 23.05 -14.59
CA ILE A 608 3.21 24.20 -15.48
C ILE A 608 4.40 23.96 -16.41
N VAL A 609 5.54 23.52 -15.86
CA VAL A 609 6.77 23.28 -16.63
C VAL A 609 6.60 22.12 -17.63
N LYS A 610 5.89 21.06 -17.29
CA LYS A 610 5.60 19.94 -18.20
C LYS A 610 4.74 20.37 -19.39
N ASN A 611 3.82 21.31 -19.18
CA ASN A 611 2.82 21.72 -20.18
C ASN A 611 3.16 23.05 -20.89
N ILE A 612 4.24 23.74 -20.48
CA ILE A 612 4.68 24.98 -21.09
C ILE A 612 5.21 24.71 -22.50
N LYS A 613 4.41 25.07 -23.52
CA LYS A 613 4.82 25.16 -24.92
C LYS A 613 5.16 26.62 -25.25
N ASN A 614 6.27 27.15 -24.73
CA ASN A 614 6.74 28.53 -25.00
C ASN A 614 5.68 29.64 -24.76
N ASP A 615 4.75 29.41 -23.86
CA ASP A 615 3.75 30.41 -23.49
C ASP A 615 4.36 31.42 -22.51
N ASN A 616 4.62 32.63 -22.98
CA ASN A 616 5.23 33.70 -22.20
C ASN A 616 4.48 34.00 -20.89
N ASN A 617 3.22 33.72 -20.83
CA ASN A 617 2.34 34.00 -19.67
C ASN A 617 2.46 32.92 -18.62
N ALA A 618 2.57 31.66 -19.05
CA ALA A 618 2.86 30.56 -18.16
C ALA A 618 4.27 30.72 -17.55
N LEU A 619 5.25 31.21 -18.34
CA LEU A 619 6.60 31.54 -17.87
C LEU A 619 6.58 32.70 -16.86
N LEU A 620 5.80 33.75 -17.10
CA LEU A 620 5.62 34.87 -16.16
C LEU A 620 5.08 34.36 -14.82
N PHE A 621 4.04 33.53 -14.86
CA PHE A 621 3.40 32.99 -13.69
C PHE A 621 4.33 32.07 -12.88
N ALA A 622 5.03 31.15 -13.54
CA ALA A 622 5.99 30.28 -12.88
C ALA A 622 7.12 31.04 -12.18
N ASN A 623 7.65 32.10 -12.82
CA ASN A 623 8.67 32.92 -12.24
C ASN A 623 8.14 33.82 -11.08
N LEU A 624 6.89 34.25 -11.11
CA LEU A 624 6.24 34.96 -9.99
C LEU A 624 6.05 34.04 -8.79
N ILE A 625 5.64 32.77 -9.01
CA ILE A 625 5.57 31.78 -7.94
C ILE A 625 6.95 31.61 -7.29
N LEU A 626 8.00 31.40 -8.06
CA LEU A 626 9.36 31.26 -7.52
C LEU A 626 9.80 32.49 -6.72
N LYS A 627 9.47 33.72 -7.18
CA LYS A 627 9.80 34.97 -6.50
C LYS A 627 9.13 35.09 -5.13
N HIS A 628 7.90 34.60 -4.99
CA HIS A 628 7.08 34.71 -3.77
C HIS A 628 7.09 33.45 -2.91
N SER A 629 7.75 32.36 -3.36
CA SER A 629 7.97 31.17 -2.55
C SER A 629 9.09 31.42 -1.53
N ASP A 630 8.90 30.94 -0.29
CA ASP A 630 9.97 30.91 0.69
C ASP A 630 11.10 29.99 0.19
N LYS A 631 12.36 30.30 0.57
CA LYS A 631 13.57 29.56 0.14
C LYS A 631 13.52 28.03 0.38
N VAL A 632 12.61 27.56 1.22
CA VAL A 632 12.39 26.15 1.52
C VAL A 632 11.71 25.43 0.36
N ILE A 633 10.84 26.09 -0.38
CA ILE A 633 10.01 25.49 -1.45
C ILE A 633 10.80 25.29 -2.75
N ALA A 634 11.78 26.15 -3.03
CA ALA A 634 12.63 26.01 -4.21
C ALA A 634 13.51 24.73 -4.18
N LYS A 635 13.77 24.18 -2.99
CA LYS A 635 14.52 22.92 -2.82
C LYS A 635 13.73 21.67 -3.16
N ASP A 636 12.41 21.75 -3.21
CA ASP A 636 11.51 20.60 -3.51
C ASP A 636 11.15 20.49 -5.00
N ILE A 637 11.60 21.45 -5.82
CA ILE A 637 11.38 21.39 -7.27
C ILE A 637 12.52 20.61 -7.91
N GLU A 638 12.17 19.63 -8.75
CA GLU A 638 13.16 18.86 -9.50
C GLU A 638 14.11 19.79 -10.27
N ILE A 639 15.42 19.62 -10.10
CA ILE A 639 16.48 20.45 -10.72
C ILE A 639 16.30 20.57 -12.23
N ASP A 640 15.95 19.48 -12.90
CA ASP A 640 15.70 19.46 -14.35
C ASP A 640 14.52 20.35 -14.76
N HIS A 641 13.48 20.46 -13.94
CA HIS A 641 12.34 21.32 -14.21
C HIS A 641 12.69 22.80 -14.01
N LEU A 642 13.46 23.14 -12.98
CA LEU A 642 13.96 24.51 -12.77
C LEU A 642 14.88 24.93 -13.90
N THR A 643 15.82 24.07 -14.29
CA THR A 643 16.73 24.30 -15.42
C THR A 643 15.98 24.57 -16.72
N LYS A 644 14.94 23.77 -17.00
CA LYS A 644 14.06 23.97 -18.16
C LYS A 644 13.31 25.29 -18.09
N LEU A 645 12.73 25.60 -16.93
CA LEU A 645 11.98 26.86 -16.71
C LEU A 645 12.87 28.09 -16.94
N TYR A 646 14.07 28.12 -16.33
CA TYR A 646 15.01 29.22 -16.52
C TYR A 646 15.47 29.36 -17.97
N SER A 647 15.83 28.25 -18.61
CA SER A 647 16.25 28.24 -20.03
C SER A 647 15.17 28.82 -20.95
N MET A 648 13.91 28.47 -20.74
CA MET A 648 12.78 28.98 -21.52
C MET A 648 12.49 30.45 -21.18
N SER A 649 12.56 30.82 -19.90
CA SER A 649 12.27 32.18 -19.43
C SER A 649 13.28 33.20 -19.94
N LEU A 650 14.56 32.87 -19.97
CA LEU A 650 15.61 33.73 -20.51
C LEU A 650 15.47 33.98 -22.03
N LYS A 651 14.80 33.07 -22.75
CA LYS A 651 14.48 33.22 -24.18
C LYS A 651 13.12 33.85 -24.47
N SER A 652 12.36 34.19 -23.42
CA SER A 652 11.04 34.78 -23.57
C SER A 652 11.05 36.12 -24.31
N GLN A 653 10.05 36.40 -25.11
CA GLN A 653 9.87 37.66 -25.80
C GLN A 653 9.51 38.81 -24.82
N LEU A 654 8.91 38.46 -23.66
CA LEU A 654 8.54 39.44 -22.64
C LEU A 654 9.74 39.82 -21.74
N ALA A 655 10.08 41.09 -21.67
CA ALA A 655 11.15 41.60 -20.80
C ALA A 655 10.87 41.30 -19.31
N SER A 656 9.65 41.41 -18.87
CA SER A 656 9.24 41.09 -17.49
C SER A 656 9.54 39.65 -17.08
N VAL A 657 9.38 38.69 -18.01
CA VAL A 657 9.72 37.27 -17.77
C VAL A 657 11.22 37.09 -17.62
N ARG A 658 12.00 37.73 -18.48
CA ARG A 658 13.48 37.66 -18.43
C ARG A 658 14.02 38.30 -17.13
N ILE A 659 13.49 39.47 -16.72
CA ILE A 659 13.86 40.15 -15.47
C ILE A 659 13.58 39.25 -14.26
N LEU A 660 12.39 38.66 -14.18
CA LEU A 660 12.02 37.77 -13.08
C LEU A 660 12.91 36.53 -13.04
N ALA A 661 13.19 35.91 -14.20
CA ALA A 661 14.07 34.75 -14.28
C ALA A 661 15.50 35.08 -13.80
N ILE A 662 16.05 36.22 -14.20
CA ILE A 662 17.36 36.67 -13.74
C ILE A 662 17.37 36.89 -12.22
N ASN A 663 16.35 37.56 -11.68
CA ASN A 663 16.24 37.78 -10.25
C ASN A 663 16.10 36.50 -9.43
N ASN A 664 15.32 35.53 -9.93
CA ASN A 664 15.20 34.20 -9.32
C ASN A 664 16.53 33.44 -9.36
N LEU A 665 17.24 33.47 -10.49
CA LEU A 665 18.56 32.85 -10.64
C LEU A 665 19.62 33.51 -9.73
N LYS A 666 19.60 34.83 -9.51
CA LYS A 666 20.51 35.48 -8.55
C LYS A 666 20.35 34.94 -7.12
N ASN A 667 19.16 34.48 -6.78
CA ASN A 667 18.84 33.86 -5.48
C ASN A 667 19.06 32.36 -5.42
N ASP A 668 19.31 31.72 -6.56
CA ASP A 668 19.52 30.28 -6.72
C ASP A 668 20.98 30.02 -7.09
N SER A 669 21.86 29.96 -6.08
CA SER A 669 23.31 29.83 -6.28
C SER A 669 23.71 28.50 -6.95
N GLU A 670 22.91 27.46 -6.81
CA GLU A 670 23.17 26.13 -7.36
C GLU A 670 22.93 26.10 -8.87
N ASN A 671 21.88 26.74 -9.35
CA ASN A 671 21.58 26.85 -10.77
C ASN A 671 22.29 28.04 -11.46
N PHE A 672 22.67 29.07 -10.73
CA PHE A 672 23.27 30.27 -11.32
C PHE A 672 24.53 30.00 -12.17
N SER A 673 25.38 29.11 -11.69
CA SER A 673 26.61 28.70 -12.40
C SER A 673 26.34 28.04 -13.76
N ASN A 674 25.22 27.31 -13.88
CA ASN A 674 24.85 26.58 -15.09
C ASN A 674 24.32 27.51 -16.21
N PHE A 675 23.92 28.75 -15.87
CA PHE A 675 23.32 29.69 -16.80
C PHE A 675 24.22 30.86 -17.20
N GLN A 676 25.48 30.90 -16.76
CA GLN A 676 26.41 32.02 -17.06
C GLN A 676 26.56 32.28 -18.56
N THR A 677 26.67 31.26 -19.37
CA THR A 677 26.78 31.39 -20.84
C THR A 677 25.52 32.01 -21.44
N GLN A 678 24.33 31.54 -21.05
CA GLN A 678 23.06 32.06 -21.56
C GLN A 678 22.81 33.52 -21.08
N LEU A 679 23.24 33.86 -19.87
CA LEU A 679 23.19 35.22 -19.37
C LEU A 679 24.12 36.14 -20.14
N ALA A 680 25.31 35.68 -20.52
CA ALA A 680 26.25 36.46 -21.34
C ALA A 680 25.71 36.68 -22.78
N GLU A 681 25.10 35.63 -23.38
CA GLU A 681 24.42 35.77 -24.67
C GLU A 681 23.26 36.76 -24.63
N LEU A 682 22.43 36.66 -23.56
CA LEU A 682 21.32 37.58 -23.34
C LEU A 682 21.80 39.01 -23.19
N LYS A 683 22.86 39.27 -22.41
CA LYS A 683 23.46 40.60 -22.23
C LYS A 683 23.89 41.23 -23.56
N ASN A 684 24.41 40.44 -24.49
CA ASN A 684 24.84 40.90 -25.81
C ASN A 684 23.69 41.14 -26.80
N SER A 685 22.55 40.49 -26.61
CA SER A 685 21.41 40.56 -27.51
C SER A 685 20.25 41.42 -26.99
N GLU A 686 20.24 41.78 -25.70
CA GLU A 686 19.13 42.44 -25.04
C GLU A 686 19.09 43.95 -25.39
N LYS A 687 17.88 44.40 -25.73
CA LYS A 687 17.62 45.82 -26.07
C LYS A 687 16.90 46.56 -24.92
N ASN A 688 16.41 45.86 -23.94
CA ASN A 688 15.68 46.46 -22.83
C ASN A 688 16.62 46.80 -21.67
N SER A 689 16.77 48.08 -21.33
CA SER A 689 17.69 48.58 -20.28
C SER A 689 17.41 47.95 -18.91
N ASN A 690 16.14 47.69 -18.56
CA ASN A 690 15.77 47.08 -17.27
C ASN A 690 16.15 45.61 -17.15
N VAL A 691 16.43 44.92 -18.26
CA VAL A 691 16.94 43.54 -18.27
C VAL A 691 18.46 43.51 -18.13
N LEU A 692 19.13 44.57 -18.60
CA LEU A 692 20.59 44.70 -18.57
C LEU A 692 21.12 45.10 -17.18
N GLU A 693 20.31 45.85 -16.38
CA GLU A 693 20.56 46.14 -14.97
C GLU A 693 20.35 44.91 -14.05
#